data_5dbcef15c8b20307b8e36a804ce608fc
#
_entry.id   5dbcef15c8b20307b8e36a804ce608fc
#
_cell.length_a   1.000
_cell.length_b   1.000
_cell.length_c   1.000
_cell.angle_alpha   90.00
_cell.angle_beta   90.00
_cell.angle_gamma   90.00
#
_symmetry.space_group_name_H-M   'P 1'
#
loop_
_entity.id
_entity.type
_entity.pdbx_description
1 polymer ?
#
loop_
_entity_poly.entity_id
_entity_poly.type
_entity_poly.pdbx_seq_one_letter_code
_entity_poly.pdbx_strand_id
1 'polypeptide(L)'
;MLFAILVFFTQVCVAQAYKYISMEDGLGSQKVYRILQDSLGYMWFLTQEGPDRYNGKEIKHYELTDKGQKLNMQFSLNWLYMADDGVLWGTGRKGRIFRYEQGRDRFEQVYMPPLPEKGISSPNITYSYMDHSRRIWLCSKEQMALFDTRTGKISQLSSCIISNVTSIAQIDRENFFIGTESGLYRAVLDESRTLLSCTPAYNLHAPVSELFFSAALKKLFVGTFKQGVWICDLDTSQENRSDETLSDVNIKRIIPFGEREILIATDGKGIYRMNIDTCYAVPYIVADYNIHNGMNGNNINDVHVDHEGRIWIANYPSGITIRDNRYSGYRWTRHSVGNRQSLVNNQVHDVIEDSEGDLWFGTSNGISLYSSATGEWHSFFSTFDHELEDKNHIFLTLCEISPGIILAGGFTSGLYQIDKRALTVDYIASSLFFHLDLRPDQYIRDIRKDSEGNIWSGGFYNLKCFDLKSGKSRLYSGLNSITCIREKDDSSMWIGTSAGLYLLDKFSGKYRSIDMPVESMHIHALYQGDDGVLYIGTSGSGLVLYNPEEEAFAQYYTDNCALISNNIYTILPKPDGDLLLSTENGIVHFSPRRMSFNNWTREQGLMSVCFNPGAGILHSSGRFVLGSNDGVIGFPSDMHIPVPTFSPMLLSDLNISYQPVY
;
A
#
# COMPACT_ATOMS: atom_id res chain seq x y z
N MET A 1 22.44 12.49 40.51
CA MET A 1 22.94 12.44 39.15
C MET A 1 22.07 11.45 38.38
N LEU A 2 20.92 11.90 37.88
CA LEU A 2 19.96 11.10 37.14
C LEU A 2 20.37 11.11 35.64
N PHE A 3 20.74 9.97 35.13
CA PHE A 3 20.90 9.77 33.68
C PHE A 3 19.50 9.64 33.05
N ALA A 4 19.05 10.67 32.38
CA ALA A 4 17.90 10.57 31.46
C ALA A 4 18.35 9.83 30.20
N ILE A 5 17.92 8.60 30.04
CA ILE A 5 18.06 7.86 28.76
C ILE A 5 17.05 8.46 27.80
N LEU A 6 17.53 9.32 26.89
CA LEU A 6 16.78 9.79 25.75
C LEU A 6 16.71 8.62 24.76
N VAL A 7 15.63 7.86 24.79
CA VAL A 7 15.35 6.89 23.73
C VAL A 7 14.86 7.68 22.51
N PHE A 8 15.77 7.96 21.59
CA PHE A 8 15.40 8.38 20.26
C PHE A 8 14.70 7.20 19.56
N PHE A 9 13.39 7.23 19.54
CA PHE A 9 12.63 6.46 18.56
C PHE A 9 12.96 7.02 17.18
N THR A 10 13.92 6.42 16.51
CA THR A 10 14.01 6.55 15.06
C THR A 10 12.73 5.94 14.51
N GLN A 11 11.81 6.79 14.07
CA GLN A 11 10.65 6.36 13.30
C GLN A 11 11.17 5.73 12.01
N VAL A 12 11.30 4.40 12.04
CA VAL A 12 11.51 3.61 10.83
C VAL A 12 10.25 3.82 9.99
N CYS A 13 10.34 4.65 8.99
CA CYS A 13 9.25 4.90 8.06
C CYS A 13 8.97 3.62 7.29
N VAL A 14 8.03 2.83 7.78
CA VAL A 14 7.50 1.67 7.05
C VAL A 14 6.63 2.23 5.94
N ALA A 15 7.08 2.21 4.71
CA ALA A 15 6.25 2.54 3.57
C ALA A 15 5.09 1.54 3.54
N GLN A 16 3.88 2.07 3.75
CA GLN A 16 2.64 1.31 3.70
C GLN A 16 2.09 1.41 2.28
N ALA A 17 1.45 0.35 1.79
CA ALA A 17 0.84 0.40 0.48
C ALA A 17 -0.39 1.31 0.51
N TYR A 18 -0.29 2.48 -0.11
CA TYR A 18 -1.40 3.40 -0.32
C TYR A 18 -1.86 3.32 -1.79
N LYS A 19 -3.16 3.27 -1.99
CA LYS A 19 -3.79 3.47 -3.30
C LYS A 19 -4.56 4.79 -3.26
N TYR A 20 -4.60 5.49 -4.39
CA TYR A 20 -5.30 6.76 -4.52
C TYR A 20 -6.45 6.62 -5.50
N ILE A 21 -7.51 7.36 -5.24
CA ILE A 21 -8.62 7.54 -6.17
C ILE A 21 -8.85 9.05 -6.33
N SER A 22 -8.78 9.51 -7.56
CA SER A 22 -8.89 10.90 -7.97
C SER A 22 -9.90 11.08 -9.11
N MET A 23 -10.01 12.27 -9.63
CA MET A 23 -10.82 12.55 -10.82
C MET A 23 -10.29 11.82 -12.07
N GLU A 24 -9.00 11.51 -12.14
CA GLU A 24 -8.42 10.73 -13.24
C GLU A 24 -8.93 9.28 -13.25
N ASP A 25 -9.33 8.77 -12.08
CA ASP A 25 -9.93 7.44 -11.92
C ASP A 25 -11.45 7.45 -12.09
N GLY A 26 -12.05 8.60 -12.41
CA GLY A 26 -13.48 8.77 -12.63
C GLY A 26 -14.28 9.31 -11.44
N LEU A 27 -13.62 9.75 -10.35
CA LEU A 27 -14.30 10.39 -9.21
C LEU A 27 -14.95 11.70 -9.66
N GLY A 28 -16.21 11.94 -9.32
CA GLY A 28 -16.94 13.14 -9.73
C GLY A 28 -16.36 14.45 -9.21
N SER A 29 -15.75 14.43 -8.03
CA SER A 29 -15.01 15.57 -7.46
C SER A 29 -13.95 15.11 -6.48
N GLN A 30 -12.82 15.82 -6.42
CA GLN A 30 -11.77 15.59 -5.41
C GLN A 30 -12.25 15.91 -3.98
N LYS A 31 -13.33 16.65 -3.82
CA LYS A 31 -13.91 16.97 -2.51
C LYS A 31 -14.90 15.90 -2.10
N VAL A 32 -14.43 14.96 -1.31
CA VAL A 32 -15.22 13.86 -0.75
C VAL A 32 -15.60 14.20 0.68
N TYR A 33 -16.88 14.06 1.01
CA TYR A 33 -17.44 14.40 2.32
C TYR A 33 -17.78 13.17 3.17
N ARG A 34 -18.13 12.04 2.51
CA ARG A 34 -18.55 10.81 3.18
C ARG A 34 -18.12 9.57 2.40
N ILE A 35 -17.75 8.52 3.12
CA ILE A 35 -17.43 7.21 2.59
C ILE A 35 -18.32 6.17 3.30
N LEU A 36 -18.98 5.32 2.53
CA LEU A 36 -19.82 4.23 3.03
C LEU A 36 -19.54 2.96 2.23
N GLN A 37 -19.79 1.79 2.83
CA GLN A 37 -19.79 0.51 2.13
C GLN A 37 -21.19 -0.10 2.20
N ASP A 38 -21.70 -0.63 1.08
CA ASP A 38 -22.96 -1.34 1.06
C ASP A 38 -22.79 -2.84 1.35
N SER A 39 -23.90 -3.56 1.50
CA SER A 39 -23.92 -5.00 1.79
C SER A 39 -23.38 -5.87 0.66
N LEU A 40 -23.26 -5.32 -0.55
CA LEU A 40 -22.65 -5.99 -1.72
C LEU A 40 -21.15 -5.74 -1.80
N GLY A 41 -20.61 -4.87 -0.94
CA GLY A 41 -19.19 -4.52 -0.90
C GLY A 41 -18.81 -3.31 -1.76
N TYR A 42 -19.75 -2.69 -2.48
CA TYR A 42 -19.49 -1.45 -3.20
C TYR A 42 -19.16 -0.31 -2.24
N MET A 43 -18.18 0.50 -2.62
CA MET A 43 -17.88 1.73 -1.89
C MET A 43 -18.64 2.91 -2.48
N TRP A 44 -19.30 3.66 -1.61
CA TRP A 44 -20.04 4.86 -1.99
C TRP A 44 -19.37 6.10 -1.45
N PHE A 45 -19.23 7.10 -2.30
CA PHE A 45 -18.59 8.36 -1.98
C PHE A 45 -19.57 9.51 -2.18
N LEU A 46 -19.78 10.31 -1.16
CA LEU A 46 -20.50 11.56 -1.32
C LEU A 46 -19.48 12.64 -1.69
N THR A 47 -19.50 13.08 -2.92
CA THR A 47 -18.65 14.16 -3.43
C THR A 47 -19.40 15.49 -3.53
N GLN A 48 -18.66 16.55 -3.85
CA GLN A 48 -19.29 17.87 -4.11
C GLN A 48 -20.29 17.82 -5.27
N GLU A 49 -20.04 16.98 -6.28
CA GLU A 49 -20.89 16.87 -7.48
C GLU A 49 -22.01 15.85 -7.33
N GLY A 50 -21.98 15.03 -6.28
CA GLY A 50 -23.01 14.02 -6.03
C GLY A 50 -22.44 12.69 -5.52
N PRO A 51 -23.29 11.64 -5.47
CA PRO A 51 -22.84 10.30 -5.05
C PRO A 51 -22.15 9.56 -6.18
N ASP A 52 -21.03 8.92 -5.82
CA ASP A 52 -20.26 8.03 -6.67
C ASP A 52 -20.26 6.62 -6.09
N ARG A 53 -20.29 5.58 -6.93
CA ARG A 53 -20.15 4.18 -6.54
C ARG A 53 -18.88 3.57 -7.17
N TYR A 54 -18.04 2.96 -6.36
CA TYR A 54 -16.84 2.25 -6.78
C TYR A 54 -17.02 0.74 -6.63
N ASN A 55 -16.80 -0.02 -7.68
CA ASN A 55 -16.95 -1.48 -7.73
C ASN A 55 -15.64 -2.25 -7.56
N GLY A 56 -14.55 -1.58 -7.19
CA GLY A 56 -13.21 -2.15 -7.11
C GLY A 56 -12.33 -1.82 -8.33
N LYS A 57 -12.93 -1.47 -9.46
CA LYS A 57 -12.25 -1.15 -10.71
C LYS A 57 -12.67 0.19 -11.30
N GLU A 58 -13.96 0.44 -11.38
CA GLU A 58 -14.56 1.60 -12.05
C GLU A 58 -15.42 2.40 -11.08
N ILE A 59 -15.52 3.70 -11.33
CA ILE A 59 -16.37 4.62 -10.59
C ILE A 59 -17.56 5.02 -11.49
N LYS A 60 -18.76 4.86 -10.93
CA LYS A 60 -20.00 5.33 -11.56
C LYS A 60 -20.52 6.54 -10.81
N HIS A 61 -20.68 7.67 -11.51
CA HIS A 61 -21.29 8.88 -11.00
C HIS A 61 -22.81 8.83 -11.13
N TYR A 62 -23.54 9.25 -10.09
CA TYR A 62 -24.99 9.23 -10.05
C TYR A 62 -25.57 10.63 -10.07
N GLU A 63 -26.47 10.85 -10.99
CA GLU A 63 -27.29 12.04 -11.07
C GLU A 63 -28.55 11.89 -10.20
N LEU A 64 -29.01 13.00 -9.63
CA LEU A 64 -30.24 13.03 -8.87
C LEU A 64 -31.45 13.20 -9.82
N THR A 65 -32.49 12.40 -9.63
CA THR A 65 -33.69 12.43 -10.47
C THR A 65 -34.97 12.73 -9.67
N ASP A 66 -35.95 13.29 -10.35
CA ASP A 66 -37.34 13.43 -9.89
C ASP A 66 -38.25 12.87 -10.96
N LYS A 67 -39.04 11.82 -10.64
CA LYS A 67 -39.90 11.09 -11.59
C LYS A 67 -39.17 10.69 -12.89
N GLY A 68 -37.89 10.32 -12.75
CA GLY A 68 -37.04 9.91 -13.85
C GLY A 68 -36.41 11.05 -14.65
N GLN A 69 -36.66 12.30 -14.31
CA GLN A 69 -36.01 13.44 -14.97
C GLN A 69 -34.83 13.94 -14.13
N LYS A 70 -33.72 14.23 -14.81
CA LYS A 70 -32.51 14.77 -14.19
C LYS A 70 -32.79 16.13 -13.53
N LEU A 71 -32.36 16.27 -12.30
CA LEU A 71 -32.42 17.53 -11.57
C LEU A 71 -31.16 18.37 -11.84
N ASN A 72 -31.33 19.70 -11.91
CA ASN A 72 -30.20 20.62 -12.08
C ASN A 72 -29.29 20.60 -10.85
N MET A 73 -27.99 20.88 -11.04
CA MET A 73 -26.92 20.89 -10.00
C MET A 73 -27.19 21.76 -8.76
N GLN A 74 -28.20 22.61 -8.74
CA GLN A 74 -28.61 23.37 -7.57
C GLN A 74 -29.11 22.50 -6.39
N PHE A 75 -29.24 21.18 -6.60
CA PHE A 75 -29.82 20.23 -5.66
C PHE A 75 -28.83 19.14 -5.26
N SER A 76 -27.63 19.52 -4.84
CA SER A 76 -26.62 18.56 -4.35
C SER A 76 -27.06 17.86 -3.06
N LEU A 77 -26.67 16.59 -2.92
CA LEU A 77 -26.70 15.91 -1.63
C LEU A 77 -25.61 16.45 -0.73
N ASN A 78 -25.95 16.58 0.56
CA ASN A 78 -24.99 16.99 1.59
C ASN A 78 -24.76 15.90 2.64
N TRP A 79 -25.69 14.96 2.74
CA TRP A 79 -25.59 13.79 3.61
C TRP A 79 -26.03 12.54 2.90
N LEU A 80 -25.35 11.45 3.17
CA LEU A 80 -25.59 10.13 2.61
C LEU A 80 -25.59 9.11 3.76
N TYR A 81 -26.56 8.21 3.76
CA TYR A 81 -26.77 7.23 4.82
C TYR A 81 -27.04 5.85 4.24
N MET A 82 -26.57 4.83 4.94
CA MET A 82 -26.99 3.46 4.76
C MET A 82 -27.98 3.12 5.87
N ALA A 83 -29.20 2.74 5.52
CA ALA A 83 -30.17 2.24 6.48
C ALA A 83 -29.88 0.78 6.85
N ASP A 84 -30.40 0.31 8.00
CA ASP A 84 -30.16 -1.05 8.49
C ASP A 84 -30.68 -2.16 7.52
N ASP A 85 -31.56 -1.83 6.57
CA ASP A 85 -32.02 -2.72 5.49
C ASP A 85 -31.16 -2.67 4.22
N GLY A 86 -30.04 -1.96 4.26
CA GLY A 86 -29.13 -1.82 3.14
C GLY A 86 -29.57 -0.79 2.08
N VAL A 87 -30.67 -0.06 2.30
CA VAL A 87 -31.12 0.98 1.37
C VAL A 87 -30.34 2.27 1.60
N LEU A 88 -29.83 2.85 0.53
CA LEU A 88 -29.09 4.10 0.58
C LEU A 88 -30.04 5.30 0.47
N TRP A 89 -29.87 6.27 1.36
CA TRP A 89 -30.65 7.49 1.44
C TRP A 89 -29.74 8.71 1.40
N GLY A 90 -30.24 9.80 0.82
CA GLY A 90 -29.50 11.05 0.78
C GLY A 90 -30.39 12.25 1.10
N THR A 91 -29.81 13.27 1.70
CA THR A 91 -30.50 14.55 1.97
C THR A 91 -29.70 15.74 1.47
N GLY A 92 -30.41 16.76 0.99
CA GLY A 92 -29.84 18.03 0.55
C GLY A 92 -30.11 19.16 1.52
N ARG A 93 -29.34 20.25 1.47
CA ARG A 93 -29.48 21.43 2.33
C ARG A 93 -30.87 22.08 2.30
N LYS A 94 -31.61 21.90 1.21
CA LYS A 94 -32.98 22.42 1.09
C LYS A 94 -34.05 21.43 1.58
N GLY A 95 -33.65 20.39 2.35
CA GLY A 95 -34.57 19.43 2.95
C GLY A 95 -35.14 18.40 1.99
N ARG A 96 -34.66 18.33 0.75
CA ARG A 96 -35.02 17.26 -0.19
C ARG A 96 -34.45 15.95 0.27
N ILE A 97 -35.20 14.84 0.07
CA ILE A 97 -34.79 13.49 0.44
C ILE A 97 -34.83 12.62 -0.79
N PHE A 98 -33.78 11.85 -0.98
CA PHE A 98 -33.59 10.94 -2.10
C PHE A 98 -33.36 9.51 -1.57
N ARG A 99 -33.84 8.55 -2.34
CA ARG A 99 -33.59 7.12 -2.09
C ARG A 99 -32.90 6.52 -3.33
N TYR A 100 -31.90 5.71 -3.09
CA TYR A 100 -31.31 4.90 -4.16
C TYR A 100 -32.24 3.72 -4.49
N GLU A 101 -32.62 3.60 -5.75
CA GLU A 101 -33.43 2.52 -6.29
C GLU A 101 -32.53 1.53 -7.02
N GLN A 102 -32.16 0.44 -6.34
CA GLN A 102 -31.25 -0.56 -6.88
C GLN A 102 -31.75 -1.16 -8.20
N GLY A 103 -33.04 -1.46 -8.32
CA GLY A 103 -33.63 -2.03 -9.56
C GLY A 103 -33.61 -1.11 -10.77
N ARG A 104 -33.39 0.19 -10.58
CA ARG A 104 -33.28 1.21 -11.65
C ARG A 104 -31.92 1.88 -11.66
N ASP A 105 -31.06 1.49 -10.74
CA ASP A 105 -29.71 2.00 -10.55
C ASP A 105 -29.61 3.53 -10.59
N ARG A 106 -30.47 4.22 -9.80
CA ARG A 106 -30.53 5.68 -9.74
C ARG A 106 -31.01 6.21 -8.38
N PHE A 107 -30.71 7.47 -8.09
CA PHE A 107 -31.28 8.20 -6.96
C PHE A 107 -32.59 8.91 -7.36
N GLU A 108 -33.68 8.54 -6.73
CA GLU A 108 -35.00 9.12 -6.97
C GLU A 108 -35.43 9.99 -5.78
N GLN A 109 -35.98 11.18 -6.07
CA GLN A 109 -36.51 12.08 -5.06
C GLN A 109 -37.81 11.51 -4.48
N VAL A 110 -37.84 11.30 -3.17
CA VAL A 110 -39.00 10.76 -2.45
C VAL A 110 -39.73 11.81 -1.61
N TYR A 111 -39.04 12.90 -1.29
CA TYR A 111 -39.64 14.01 -0.56
C TYR A 111 -39.08 15.36 -1.02
N MET A 112 -39.96 16.31 -1.19
CA MET A 112 -39.66 17.72 -1.46
C MET A 112 -40.44 18.60 -0.45
N PRO A 113 -39.75 19.45 0.29
CA PRO A 113 -40.44 20.43 1.14
C PRO A 113 -41.40 21.30 0.33
N PRO A 114 -42.56 21.70 0.88
CA PRO A 114 -43.44 22.64 0.22
C PRO A 114 -42.68 23.94 -0.10
N LEU A 115 -43.01 24.53 -1.24
CA LEU A 115 -42.44 25.83 -1.62
C LEU A 115 -42.82 26.85 -0.52
N PRO A 116 -41.89 27.68 -0.04
CA PRO A 116 -42.18 28.68 0.94
C PRO A 116 -43.20 29.71 0.40
N GLU A 117 -44.12 30.13 1.24
CA GLU A 117 -44.96 31.26 0.93
C GLU A 117 -44.13 32.52 0.66
N LYS A 118 -44.66 33.46 -0.16
CA LYS A 118 -43.93 34.69 -0.49
C LYS A 118 -43.42 35.39 0.79
N GLY A 119 -42.10 35.49 0.92
CA GLY A 119 -41.44 36.14 2.06
C GLY A 119 -40.84 35.20 3.11
N ILE A 120 -41.03 33.87 2.97
CA ILE A 120 -40.41 32.87 3.85
C ILE A 120 -39.28 32.18 3.08
N SER A 121 -38.08 32.08 3.66
CA SER A 121 -36.98 31.34 3.04
C SER A 121 -37.16 29.81 3.16
N SER A 122 -36.78 29.08 2.15
CA SER A 122 -36.72 27.59 2.20
C SER A 122 -35.92 27.16 3.43
N PRO A 123 -36.29 26.04 4.10
CA PRO A 123 -35.54 25.54 5.23
C PRO A 123 -34.08 25.27 4.79
N ASN A 124 -33.15 25.81 5.56
CA ASN A 124 -31.71 25.56 5.35
C ASN A 124 -31.26 24.53 6.38
N ILE A 125 -31.18 23.25 5.94
CA ILE A 125 -30.72 22.15 6.79
C ILE A 125 -29.23 22.34 7.03
N THR A 126 -28.83 22.40 8.28
CA THR A 126 -27.44 22.54 8.74
C THR A 126 -26.83 21.20 9.09
N TYR A 127 -27.66 20.25 9.56
CA TYR A 127 -27.25 18.89 9.88
C TYR A 127 -28.39 17.91 9.62
N SER A 128 -28.03 16.68 9.21
CA SER A 128 -29.00 15.62 9.03
C SER A 128 -28.40 14.28 9.47
N TYR A 129 -29.24 13.42 10.03
CA TYR A 129 -28.85 12.14 10.64
C TYR A 129 -29.93 11.09 10.37
N MET A 130 -29.54 9.85 10.13
CA MET A 130 -30.45 8.71 10.05
C MET A 130 -30.30 7.85 11.30
N ASP A 131 -31.41 7.61 12.01
CA ASP A 131 -31.43 6.75 13.18
C ASP A 131 -31.73 5.28 12.84
N HIS A 132 -31.44 4.36 13.78
CA HIS A 132 -31.72 2.92 13.63
C HIS A 132 -33.23 2.59 13.55
N SER A 133 -34.10 3.55 13.86
CA SER A 133 -35.54 3.42 13.65
C SER A 133 -35.98 3.80 12.24
N ARG A 134 -35.03 4.05 11.32
CA ARG A 134 -35.23 4.48 9.93
C ARG A 134 -35.93 5.84 9.81
N ARG A 135 -35.56 6.77 10.69
CA ARG A 135 -36.05 8.15 10.64
C ARG A 135 -34.86 9.05 10.24
N ILE A 136 -35.12 9.96 9.32
CA ILE A 136 -34.14 10.98 8.93
C ILE A 136 -34.44 12.24 9.72
N TRP A 137 -33.49 12.66 10.55
CA TRP A 137 -33.54 13.92 11.30
C TRP A 137 -33.09 15.04 10.36
N LEU A 138 -33.88 16.08 10.25
CA LEU A 138 -33.58 17.28 9.48
C LEU A 138 -33.47 18.46 10.49
N CYS A 139 -32.25 18.92 10.71
CA CYS A 139 -31.95 19.98 11.66
C CYS A 139 -31.63 21.28 10.91
N SER A 140 -32.38 22.33 11.15
CA SER A 140 -32.05 23.70 10.75
C SER A 140 -31.54 24.50 11.97
N LYS A 141 -31.28 25.78 11.81
CA LYS A 141 -30.84 26.62 12.93
C LYS A 141 -31.87 26.68 14.07
N GLU A 142 -33.15 26.62 13.76
CA GLU A 142 -34.23 26.92 14.71
C GLU A 142 -35.25 25.79 14.83
N GLN A 143 -35.22 24.82 13.93
CA GLN A 143 -36.26 23.80 13.84
C GLN A 143 -35.66 22.43 13.53
N MET A 144 -36.32 21.39 14.03
CA MET A 144 -36.04 20.02 13.73
C MET A 144 -37.27 19.30 13.21
N ALA A 145 -37.11 18.40 12.28
CA ALA A 145 -38.15 17.54 11.74
C ALA A 145 -37.67 16.11 11.59
N LEU A 146 -38.59 15.16 11.68
CA LEU A 146 -38.36 13.74 11.45
C LEU A 146 -39.09 13.30 10.18
N PHE A 147 -38.38 12.70 9.29
CA PHE A 147 -38.96 12.00 8.13
C PHE A 147 -38.89 10.48 8.38
N ASP A 148 -40.06 9.83 8.46
CA ASP A 148 -40.12 8.37 8.59
C ASP A 148 -40.02 7.74 7.21
N THR A 149 -38.93 7.01 6.94
CA THR A 149 -38.64 6.42 5.62
C THR A 149 -39.60 5.32 5.23
N ARG A 150 -40.34 4.72 6.18
CA ARG A 150 -41.32 3.65 5.91
C ARG A 150 -42.68 4.21 5.51
N THR A 151 -43.08 5.33 6.08
CA THR A 151 -44.38 5.92 5.82
C THR A 151 -44.34 7.09 4.86
N GLY A 152 -43.13 7.63 4.60
CA GLY A 152 -42.94 8.85 3.79
C GLY A 152 -43.46 10.14 4.45
N LYS A 153 -43.81 10.08 5.74
CA LYS A 153 -44.38 11.23 6.45
C LYS A 153 -43.29 12.01 7.16
N ILE A 154 -43.46 13.34 7.18
CA ILE A 154 -42.63 14.25 7.97
C ILE A 154 -43.43 14.78 9.18
N SER A 155 -42.77 14.85 10.33
CA SER A 155 -43.31 15.43 11.57
C SER A 155 -42.36 16.50 12.06
N GLN A 156 -42.91 17.70 12.37
CA GLN A 156 -42.14 18.75 13.02
C GLN A 156 -41.98 18.39 14.49
N LEU A 157 -40.78 18.62 15.03
CA LEU A 157 -40.50 18.43 16.44
C LEU A 157 -40.68 19.75 17.17
N SER A 158 -41.54 19.72 18.19
CA SER A 158 -41.55 20.76 19.22
C SER A 158 -40.37 20.51 20.15
N SER A 159 -39.34 21.33 20.08
CA SER A 159 -38.14 21.14 20.89
C SER A 159 -37.94 22.26 21.89
N CYS A 160 -37.28 21.99 23.01
CA CYS A 160 -36.54 23.00 23.73
C CYS A 160 -35.51 23.65 22.78
N ILE A 161 -35.17 24.90 22.99
CA ILE A 161 -34.36 25.72 22.09
C ILE A 161 -32.94 25.14 22.00
N ILE A 162 -32.71 24.17 21.08
CA ILE A 162 -31.40 23.75 20.67
C ILE A 162 -31.14 24.31 19.28
N SER A 163 -30.15 25.16 19.19
CA SER A 163 -29.73 25.74 17.92
C SER A 163 -28.36 25.16 17.46
N ASN A 164 -28.11 25.19 16.18
CA ASN A 164 -26.83 24.81 15.59
C ASN A 164 -26.39 23.36 15.94
N VAL A 165 -27.26 22.39 15.67
CA VAL A 165 -26.93 20.98 15.81
C VAL A 165 -25.78 20.62 14.84
N THR A 166 -24.77 19.97 15.38
CA THR A 166 -23.55 19.58 14.66
C THR A 166 -23.38 18.06 14.53
N SER A 167 -23.92 17.31 15.51
CA SER A 167 -23.89 15.86 15.50
C SER A 167 -25.00 15.25 16.35
N ILE A 168 -25.45 14.03 16.00
CA ILE A 168 -26.44 13.27 16.77
C ILE A 168 -25.93 11.84 16.92
N ALA A 169 -26.05 11.28 18.12
CA ALA A 169 -25.79 9.87 18.39
C ALA A 169 -26.99 9.23 19.09
N GLN A 170 -27.47 8.12 18.57
CA GLN A 170 -28.57 7.37 19.17
C GLN A 170 -28.07 6.41 20.23
N ILE A 171 -28.68 6.40 21.40
CA ILE A 171 -28.44 5.45 22.49
C ILE A 171 -29.39 4.25 22.33
N ASP A 172 -30.69 4.56 22.25
CA ASP A 172 -31.76 3.61 22.04
C ASP A 172 -32.88 4.24 21.20
N ARG A 173 -34.06 3.64 21.19
CA ARG A 173 -35.17 4.09 20.34
C ARG A 173 -35.67 5.50 20.63
N GLU A 174 -35.53 5.97 21.85
CA GLU A 174 -36.08 7.24 22.35
C GLU A 174 -35.00 8.19 22.86
N ASN A 175 -33.84 7.66 23.25
CA ASN A 175 -32.75 8.42 23.85
C ASN A 175 -31.65 8.71 22.86
N PHE A 176 -31.21 9.99 22.82
CA PHE A 176 -30.19 10.52 21.94
C PHE A 176 -29.21 11.41 22.68
N PHE A 177 -28.03 11.56 22.17
CA PHE A 177 -27.15 12.68 22.43
C PHE A 177 -27.14 13.63 21.24
N ILE A 178 -27.18 14.93 21.50
CA ILE A 178 -27.12 15.97 20.48
C ILE A 178 -25.96 16.90 20.80
N GLY A 179 -25.01 16.95 19.87
CA GLY A 179 -23.89 17.89 19.89
C GLY A 179 -24.28 19.19 19.20
N THR A 180 -23.84 20.29 19.77
CA THR A 180 -24.09 21.66 19.27
C THR A 180 -22.82 22.50 19.37
N GLU A 181 -22.87 23.71 18.80
CA GLU A 181 -21.78 24.69 19.00
C GLU A 181 -21.67 25.17 20.46
N SER A 182 -22.69 24.96 21.29
CA SER A 182 -22.72 25.39 22.70
C SER A 182 -22.45 24.25 23.70
N GLY A 183 -22.36 23.00 23.25
CA GLY A 183 -22.10 21.87 24.14
C GLY A 183 -22.89 20.61 23.77
N LEU A 184 -22.94 19.67 24.73
CA LEU A 184 -23.58 18.38 24.61
C LEU A 184 -24.91 18.34 25.36
N TYR A 185 -25.95 17.79 24.73
CA TYR A 185 -27.28 17.61 25.30
C TYR A 185 -27.73 16.16 25.27
N ARG A 186 -28.37 15.70 26.31
CA ARG A 186 -29.18 14.47 26.31
C ARG A 186 -30.58 14.82 25.85
N ALA A 187 -31.10 14.11 24.87
CA ALA A 187 -32.39 14.31 24.27
C ALA A 187 -33.27 13.08 24.40
N VAL A 188 -34.54 13.26 24.73
CA VAL A 188 -35.54 12.18 24.81
C VAL A 188 -36.71 12.52 23.91
N LEU A 189 -36.96 11.61 22.95
CA LEU A 189 -38.07 11.72 22.02
C LEU A 189 -39.32 11.06 22.64
N ASP A 190 -40.43 11.74 22.67
CA ASP A 190 -41.70 11.22 23.19
C ASP A 190 -42.28 10.10 22.28
N GLU A 191 -43.24 9.32 22.83
CA GLU A 191 -43.88 8.23 22.08
C GLU A 191 -44.66 8.74 20.84
N SER A 192 -45.22 9.95 20.91
CA SER A 192 -45.93 10.60 19.79
C SER A 192 -44.98 11.09 18.69
N ARG A 193 -43.68 11.16 18.97
CA ARG A 193 -42.61 11.66 18.07
C ARG A 193 -42.81 13.09 17.61
N THR A 194 -43.39 13.91 18.50
CA THR A 194 -43.65 15.32 18.26
C THR A 194 -42.93 16.23 19.24
N LEU A 195 -42.56 15.71 20.41
CA LEU A 195 -41.85 16.45 21.44
C LEU A 195 -40.46 15.89 21.67
N LEU A 196 -39.45 16.76 21.64
CA LEU A 196 -38.08 16.44 22.00
C LEU A 196 -37.70 17.22 23.26
N SER A 197 -37.55 16.52 24.37
CA SER A 197 -37.06 17.14 25.63
C SER A 197 -35.52 17.02 25.66
N CYS A 198 -34.85 18.10 26.03
CA CYS A 198 -33.39 18.18 26.02
C CYS A 198 -32.85 18.75 27.31
N THR A 199 -31.83 18.17 27.86
CA THR A 199 -31.11 18.62 29.03
C THR A 199 -29.62 18.65 28.76
N PRO A 200 -28.85 19.66 29.26
CA PRO A 200 -27.41 19.62 29.17
C PRO A 200 -26.87 18.31 29.73
N ALA A 201 -25.91 17.70 29.02
CA ALA A 201 -25.31 16.45 29.42
C ALA A 201 -23.82 16.67 29.74
N TYR A 202 -23.38 16.15 30.87
CA TYR A 202 -22.03 16.36 31.37
C TYR A 202 -21.67 17.86 31.47
N ASN A 203 -20.54 18.20 32.03
CA ASN A 203 -20.10 19.62 32.09
C ASN A 203 -19.34 20.04 30.83
N LEU A 204 -19.75 19.55 29.66
CA LEU A 204 -19.08 19.80 28.40
C LEU A 204 -19.65 21.09 27.75
N HIS A 205 -18.95 22.20 27.91
CA HIS A 205 -19.30 23.51 27.34
C HIS A 205 -18.47 23.83 26.06
N ALA A 206 -17.84 22.82 25.46
CA ALA A 206 -17.08 22.98 24.22
C ALA A 206 -17.95 22.77 22.98
N PRO A 207 -17.69 23.45 21.87
CA PRO A 207 -18.33 23.13 20.60
C PRO A 207 -18.07 21.67 20.19
N VAL A 208 -19.18 20.92 20.08
CA VAL A 208 -19.12 19.51 19.65
C VAL A 208 -19.03 19.46 18.12
N SER A 209 -18.16 18.68 17.57
CA SER A 209 -18.03 18.50 16.13
C SER A 209 -18.46 17.12 15.64
N GLU A 210 -18.29 16.07 16.46
CA GLU A 210 -18.66 14.70 16.12
C GLU A 210 -19.08 13.91 17.36
N LEU A 211 -20.04 13.00 17.20
CA LEU A 211 -20.48 12.07 18.24
C LEU A 211 -20.43 10.64 17.71
N PHE A 212 -19.85 9.75 18.50
CA PHE A 212 -19.90 8.32 18.26
C PHE A 212 -20.29 7.58 19.54
N PHE A 213 -21.39 6.82 19.51
CA PHE A 213 -21.82 5.97 20.62
C PHE A 213 -21.50 4.52 20.33
N SER A 214 -20.80 3.88 21.26
CA SER A 214 -20.54 2.43 21.24
C SER A 214 -21.50 1.74 22.22
N ALA A 215 -22.47 1.02 21.68
CA ALA A 215 -23.41 0.24 22.49
C ALA A 215 -22.70 -0.90 23.24
N ALA A 216 -21.68 -1.53 22.63
CA ALA A 216 -20.91 -2.61 23.23
C ALA A 216 -20.12 -2.15 24.48
N LEU A 217 -19.60 -0.94 24.45
CA LEU A 217 -18.81 -0.34 25.52
C LEU A 217 -19.64 0.55 26.46
N LYS A 218 -20.88 0.86 26.09
CA LYS A 218 -21.75 1.85 26.74
C LYS A 218 -21.05 3.22 26.94
N LYS A 219 -20.24 3.61 25.98
CA LYS A 219 -19.46 4.85 26.00
C LYS A 219 -19.83 5.74 24.85
N LEU A 220 -19.94 7.04 25.15
CA LEU A 220 -20.08 8.09 24.15
C LEU A 220 -18.72 8.77 23.95
N PHE A 221 -18.27 8.82 22.71
CA PHE A 221 -17.08 9.56 22.30
C PHE A 221 -17.52 10.90 21.69
N VAL A 222 -17.01 11.98 22.24
CA VAL A 222 -17.38 13.35 21.86
C VAL A 222 -16.17 14.07 21.27
N GLY A 223 -16.16 14.23 19.97
CA GLY A 223 -15.16 15.05 19.27
C GLY A 223 -15.54 16.52 19.39
N THR A 224 -14.54 17.36 19.67
CA THR A 224 -14.73 18.78 19.87
C THR A 224 -13.94 19.62 18.88
N PHE A 225 -14.30 20.89 18.78
CA PHE A 225 -13.49 21.87 18.10
C PHE A 225 -12.41 22.39 19.05
N LYS A 226 -11.14 21.97 18.81
CA LYS A 226 -9.95 22.39 19.55
C LYS A 226 -9.87 22.02 21.04
N GLN A 227 -10.64 21.02 21.51
CA GLN A 227 -10.54 20.54 22.88
C GLN A 227 -10.38 19.02 22.99
N GLY A 228 -9.95 18.35 21.90
CA GLY A 228 -9.71 16.91 21.85
C GLY A 228 -10.98 16.08 21.83
N VAL A 229 -10.87 14.84 22.31
CA VAL A 229 -11.96 13.86 22.39
C VAL A 229 -12.29 13.61 23.87
N TRP A 230 -13.57 13.65 24.21
CA TRP A 230 -14.09 13.28 25.52
C TRP A 230 -14.72 11.89 25.44
N ILE A 231 -14.53 11.09 26.49
CA ILE A 231 -15.11 9.77 26.64
C ILE A 231 -16.04 9.82 27.83
N CYS A 232 -17.34 9.71 27.56
CA CYS A 232 -18.39 9.74 28.56
C CYS A 232 -18.91 8.33 28.79
N ASP A 233 -18.77 7.82 30.00
CA ASP A 233 -19.24 6.49 30.41
C ASP A 233 -20.70 6.61 30.90
N LEU A 234 -21.60 5.84 30.29
CA LEU A 234 -23.04 5.94 30.61
C LEU A 234 -23.41 5.22 31.90
N ASP A 235 -22.66 4.21 32.31
CA ASP A 235 -22.95 3.45 33.53
C ASP A 235 -22.45 4.20 34.79
N THR A 236 -21.30 4.83 34.71
CA THR A 236 -20.66 5.52 35.84
C THR A 236 -20.94 7.01 35.84
N SER A 237 -21.45 7.59 34.75
CA SER A 237 -21.58 9.03 34.51
C SER A 237 -20.27 9.80 34.63
N GLN A 238 -19.13 9.11 34.50
CA GLN A 238 -17.81 9.73 34.50
C GLN A 238 -17.42 10.18 33.08
N GLU A 239 -16.62 11.24 33.04
CA GLU A 239 -16.06 11.76 31.81
C GLU A 239 -14.52 11.77 31.91
N ASN A 240 -13.87 11.31 30.85
CA ASN A 240 -12.43 11.38 30.67
C ASN A 240 -12.13 12.15 29.39
N ARG A 241 -10.99 12.79 29.33
CA ARG A 241 -10.55 13.54 28.15
C ARG A 241 -9.29 12.90 27.55
N SER A 242 -9.15 12.92 26.23
CA SER A 242 -7.89 12.58 25.58
C SER A 242 -6.76 13.47 26.09
N ASP A 243 -5.53 12.97 25.94
CA ASP A 243 -4.32 13.76 26.20
C ASP A 243 -4.27 15.06 25.36
N GLU A 244 -3.28 15.90 25.62
CA GLU A 244 -3.13 17.20 24.96
C GLU A 244 -2.82 17.12 23.46
N THR A 245 -2.49 15.95 22.93
CA THR A 245 -2.08 15.71 21.54
C THR A 245 -3.15 16.18 20.55
N LEU A 246 -4.43 16.06 20.92
CA LEU A 246 -5.59 16.45 20.11
C LEU A 246 -6.23 17.80 20.52
N SER A 247 -5.63 18.54 21.45
CA SER A 247 -6.23 19.75 22.04
C SER A 247 -6.34 20.94 21.08
N ASP A 248 -5.71 20.88 19.92
CA ASP A 248 -5.55 22.04 19.03
C ASP A 248 -6.14 21.82 17.62
N VAL A 249 -6.92 20.76 17.45
CA VAL A 249 -7.49 20.37 16.16
C VAL A 249 -8.99 20.16 16.23
N ASN A 250 -9.66 20.36 15.10
CA ASN A 250 -11.05 20.00 14.93
C ASN A 250 -11.16 18.50 14.61
N ILE A 251 -11.97 17.80 15.41
CA ILE A 251 -12.28 16.38 15.20
C ILE A 251 -13.38 16.28 14.14
N LYS A 252 -13.12 15.56 13.06
CA LYS A 252 -14.05 15.40 11.93
C LYS A 252 -14.82 14.10 11.97
N ARG A 253 -14.18 13.03 12.41
CA ARG A 253 -14.78 11.69 12.44
C ARG A 253 -14.17 10.85 13.55
N ILE A 254 -15.00 10.05 14.22
CA ILE A 254 -14.59 9.02 15.18
C ILE A 254 -15.24 7.71 14.75
N ILE A 255 -14.44 6.65 14.59
CA ILE A 255 -14.92 5.32 14.25
C ILE A 255 -14.25 4.25 15.14
N PRO A 256 -14.90 3.09 15.37
CA PRO A 256 -14.29 1.99 16.08
C PRO A 256 -13.14 1.39 15.26
N PHE A 257 -12.10 0.90 15.95
CA PHE A 257 -10.97 0.22 15.36
C PHE A 257 -10.46 -0.91 16.26
N GLY A 258 -10.93 -2.13 16.01
CA GLY A 258 -10.73 -3.24 16.93
C GLY A 258 -11.61 -3.15 18.20
N GLU A 259 -11.23 -3.88 19.26
CA GLU A 259 -12.06 -3.99 20.45
C GLU A 259 -11.93 -2.83 21.44
N ARG A 260 -10.72 -2.25 21.53
CA ARG A 260 -10.38 -1.23 22.54
C ARG A 260 -9.69 0.01 21.97
N GLU A 261 -9.86 0.26 20.69
CA GLU A 261 -9.26 1.40 20.01
C GLU A 261 -10.27 2.10 19.12
N ILE A 262 -10.04 3.38 18.88
CA ILE A 262 -10.78 4.19 17.92
C ILE A 262 -9.81 4.91 16.97
N LEU A 263 -10.27 5.14 15.75
CA LEU A 263 -9.62 6.07 14.83
C LEU A 263 -10.30 7.42 14.90
N ILE A 264 -9.48 8.45 14.91
CA ILE A 264 -9.89 9.85 15.03
C ILE A 264 -9.33 10.61 13.83
N ALA A 265 -10.20 10.99 12.91
CA ALA A 265 -9.85 11.84 11.77
C ALA A 265 -9.89 13.31 12.17
N THR A 266 -8.88 14.06 11.76
CA THR A 266 -8.69 15.47 12.16
C THR A 266 -8.58 16.40 10.96
N ASP A 267 -8.84 17.68 11.21
CA ASP A 267 -8.60 18.76 10.26
C ASP A 267 -7.19 19.31 10.45
N GLY A 268 -6.25 18.76 9.68
CA GLY A 268 -4.87 19.26 9.61
C GLY A 268 -3.77 18.42 10.28
N LYS A 269 -4.13 17.41 11.11
CA LYS A 269 -3.13 16.53 11.75
C LYS A 269 -3.21 15.05 11.30
N GLY A 270 -4.03 14.71 10.28
CA GLY A 270 -4.21 13.34 9.80
C GLY A 270 -5.11 12.50 10.70
N ILE A 271 -4.81 11.20 10.82
CA ILE A 271 -5.58 10.23 11.58
C ILE A 271 -4.79 9.77 12.79
N TYR A 272 -5.43 9.81 13.95
CA TYR A 272 -4.91 9.31 15.22
C TYR A 272 -5.58 8.00 15.60
N ARG A 273 -4.85 7.17 16.31
CA ARG A 273 -5.35 5.97 16.99
C ARG A 273 -5.33 6.22 18.49
N MET A 274 -6.45 6.02 19.16
CA MET A 274 -6.56 6.22 20.60
C MET A 274 -7.02 4.93 21.28
N ASN A 275 -6.32 4.53 22.33
CA ASN A 275 -6.77 3.47 23.22
C ASN A 275 -7.81 4.05 24.19
N ILE A 276 -8.97 3.38 24.29
CA ILE A 276 -10.13 3.86 25.06
C ILE A 276 -9.97 3.77 26.58
N ASP A 277 -9.08 2.92 27.07
CA ASP A 277 -8.85 2.73 28.51
C ASP A 277 -7.87 3.76 29.05
N THR A 278 -6.81 4.05 28.29
CA THR A 278 -5.76 5.01 28.68
C THR A 278 -6.04 6.43 28.22
N CYS A 279 -6.97 6.63 27.30
CA CYS A 279 -7.26 7.91 26.63
C CYS A 279 -6.05 8.53 25.93
N TYR A 280 -5.02 7.73 25.65
CA TYR A 280 -3.80 8.18 25.00
C TYR A 280 -3.92 8.05 23.49
N ALA A 281 -3.73 9.16 22.76
CA ALA A 281 -3.82 9.25 21.32
C ALA A 281 -2.42 9.34 20.68
N VAL A 282 -2.17 8.49 19.68
CA VAL A 282 -0.93 8.51 18.90
C VAL A 282 -1.21 8.78 17.44
N PRO A 283 -0.34 9.52 16.72
CA PRO A 283 -0.42 9.63 15.28
C PRO A 283 -0.38 8.24 14.64
N TYR A 284 -1.31 7.97 13.73
CA TYR A 284 -1.42 6.65 13.11
C TYR A 284 -1.24 6.69 11.59
N ILE A 285 -1.91 7.62 10.90
CA ILE A 285 -1.73 7.88 9.48
C ILE A 285 -1.59 9.38 9.32
N VAL A 286 -0.36 9.82 8.99
CA VAL A 286 -0.02 11.23 8.84
C VAL A 286 0.69 11.40 7.51
N ALA A 287 0.35 12.43 6.76
CA ALA A 287 1.05 12.77 5.53
C ALA A 287 2.47 13.22 5.86
N ASP A 288 3.43 12.55 5.27
CA ASP A 288 4.82 12.98 5.24
C ASP A 288 5.14 13.41 3.80
N TYR A 289 5.34 14.69 3.60
CA TYR A 289 5.61 15.28 2.27
C TYR A 289 6.98 14.88 1.70
N ASN A 290 7.84 14.25 2.50
CA ASN A 290 9.11 13.68 2.04
C ASN A 290 8.95 12.26 1.49
N ILE A 291 7.79 11.63 1.70
CA ILE A 291 7.48 10.29 1.21
C ILE A 291 6.57 10.41 -0.01
N HIS A 292 7.08 10.02 -1.18
CA HIS A 292 6.36 10.15 -2.45
C HIS A 292 5.04 9.34 -2.55
N ASN A 293 4.79 8.42 -1.63
CA ASN A 293 3.57 7.58 -1.60
C ASN A 293 3.01 7.46 -0.19
N GLY A 294 2.98 8.56 0.54
CA GLY A 294 2.27 8.68 1.80
C GLY A 294 0.84 9.19 1.58
N MET A 295 0.10 9.41 2.64
CA MET A 295 -1.23 10.04 2.59
C MET A 295 -1.16 11.43 1.90
N ASN A 296 -2.13 11.75 1.05
CA ASN A 296 -2.16 12.96 0.22
C ASN A 296 -2.48 14.26 0.97
N GLY A 297 -2.44 14.27 2.28
CA GLY A 297 -2.67 15.46 3.11
C GLY A 297 -3.26 15.12 4.47
N ASN A 298 -3.14 16.04 5.39
CA ASN A 298 -3.54 15.86 6.79
C ASN A 298 -4.95 16.40 7.10
N ASN A 299 -5.62 17.01 6.13
CA ASN A 299 -7.02 17.47 6.28
C ASN A 299 -7.95 16.30 5.89
N ILE A 300 -8.59 15.70 6.89
CA ILE A 300 -9.43 14.50 6.69
C ILE A 300 -10.89 14.87 6.91
N ASN A 301 -11.74 14.64 5.92
CA ASN A 301 -13.19 14.86 6.05
C ASN A 301 -13.90 13.62 6.61
N ASP A 302 -13.50 12.43 6.20
CA ASP A 302 -14.10 11.16 6.65
C ASP A 302 -13.08 10.03 6.61
N VAL A 303 -13.33 9.00 7.42
CA VAL A 303 -12.56 7.76 7.45
C VAL A 303 -13.53 6.59 7.59
N HIS A 304 -13.27 5.51 6.85
CA HIS A 304 -14.08 4.29 6.88
C HIS A 304 -13.17 3.07 6.84
N VAL A 305 -13.51 2.04 7.61
CA VAL A 305 -12.84 0.72 7.56
C VAL A 305 -13.80 -0.24 6.87
N ASP A 306 -13.39 -0.80 5.75
CA ASP A 306 -14.22 -1.74 5.00
C ASP A 306 -14.20 -3.16 5.60
N HIS A 307 -15.02 -4.04 5.06
CA HIS A 307 -15.16 -5.43 5.53
C HIS A 307 -13.86 -6.25 5.39
N GLU A 308 -12.90 -5.80 4.57
CA GLU A 308 -11.59 -6.42 4.41
C GLU A 308 -10.52 -5.80 5.32
N GLY A 309 -10.88 -4.81 6.14
CA GLY A 309 -9.98 -4.10 7.04
C GLY A 309 -9.13 -3.01 6.38
N ARG A 310 -9.40 -2.64 5.12
CA ARG A 310 -8.75 -1.49 4.47
C ARG A 310 -9.32 -0.19 5.03
N ILE A 311 -8.44 0.78 5.22
CA ILE A 311 -8.81 2.10 5.71
C ILE A 311 -8.95 3.05 4.51
N TRP A 312 -10.15 3.56 4.31
CA TRP A 312 -10.50 4.53 3.28
C TRP A 312 -10.55 5.91 3.88
N ILE A 313 -9.86 6.87 3.29
CA ILE A 313 -9.61 8.19 3.85
C ILE A 313 -10.02 9.25 2.82
N ALA A 314 -11.00 10.08 3.16
CA ALA A 314 -11.37 11.24 2.36
C ALA A 314 -10.43 12.42 2.66
N ASN A 315 -9.44 12.61 1.82
CA ASN A 315 -8.46 13.68 1.93
C ASN A 315 -8.99 14.98 1.28
N TYR A 316 -9.00 16.08 2.01
CA TYR A 316 -9.41 17.36 1.44
C TYR A 316 -8.17 18.18 1.02
N PRO A 317 -8.10 18.65 -0.21
CA PRO A 317 -9.01 18.47 -1.37
C PRO A 317 -8.55 17.39 -2.37
N SER A 318 -7.91 16.32 -1.93
CA SER A 318 -7.09 15.42 -2.78
C SER A 318 -7.76 14.07 -3.12
N GLY A 319 -9.08 13.95 -2.97
CA GLY A 319 -9.80 12.70 -3.27
C GLY A 319 -9.74 11.68 -2.16
N ILE A 320 -9.45 10.43 -2.48
CA ILE A 320 -9.47 9.31 -1.53
C ILE A 320 -8.10 8.64 -1.48
N THR A 321 -7.62 8.39 -0.29
CA THR A 321 -6.47 7.53 -0.01
C THR A 321 -6.96 6.23 0.61
N ILE A 322 -6.48 5.09 0.12
CA ILE A 322 -6.78 3.76 0.66
C ILE A 322 -5.50 3.19 1.26
N ARG A 323 -5.56 2.79 2.52
CA ARG A 323 -4.48 2.07 3.20
C ARG A 323 -4.90 0.63 3.42
N ASP A 324 -4.11 -0.31 2.88
CA ASP A 324 -4.33 -1.73 3.08
C ASP A 324 -3.41 -2.26 4.19
N ASN A 325 -4.00 -2.60 5.34
CA ASN A 325 -3.26 -3.10 6.50
C ASN A 325 -2.79 -4.56 6.34
N ARG A 326 -3.27 -5.29 5.34
CA ARG A 326 -2.86 -6.68 5.07
C ARG A 326 -1.39 -6.76 4.65
N TYR A 327 -0.84 -5.66 4.18
CA TYR A 327 0.57 -5.52 3.77
C TYR A 327 1.43 -4.82 4.83
N SER A 328 1.10 -4.98 6.11
CA SER A 328 1.92 -4.45 7.21
C SER A 328 3.29 -5.13 7.19
N GLY A 329 4.37 -4.34 7.15
CA GLY A 329 5.74 -4.83 7.04
C GLY A 329 6.38 -4.73 5.65
N TYR A 330 5.60 -4.35 4.62
CA TYR A 330 6.11 -3.97 3.32
C TYR A 330 6.85 -2.62 3.40
N ARG A 331 8.04 -2.57 2.82
CA ARG A 331 8.87 -1.36 2.75
C ARG A 331 9.24 -1.09 1.30
N TRP A 332 9.02 0.14 0.85
CA TRP A 332 9.47 0.62 -0.44
C TRP A 332 10.45 1.77 -0.25
N THR A 333 11.70 1.55 -0.64
CA THR A 333 12.80 2.50 -0.46
C THR A 333 13.21 3.06 -1.81
N ARG A 334 13.28 4.39 -1.90
CA ARG A 334 13.59 5.11 -3.14
C ARG A 334 14.68 6.15 -2.94
N HIS A 335 15.22 6.61 -4.07
CA HIS A 335 16.05 7.82 -4.11
C HIS A 335 15.21 9.05 -3.78
N SER A 336 15.74 9.90 -2.92
CA SER A 336 15.17 11.22 -2.58
C SER A 336 16.16 12.31 -2.91
N VAL A 337 15.79 13.20 -3.82
CA VAL A 337 16.64 14.29 -4.28
C VAL A 337 17.06 15.19 -3.11
N GLY A 338 18.36 15.41 -2.95
CA GLY A 338 18.92 16.23 -1.85
C GLY A 338 19.02 15.50 -0.50
N ASN A 339 18.53 14.26 -0.38
CA ASN A 339 18.66 13.46 0.82
C ASN A 339 19.76 12.40 0.65
N ARG A 340 20.90 12.59 1.33
CA ARG A 340 22.00 11.61 1.31
C ARG A 340 21.69 10.33 2.08
N GLN A 341 20.65 10.32 2.91
CA GLN A 341 20.15 9.15 3.65
C GLN A 341 19.05 8.42 2.85
N SER A 342 19.32 8.16 1.57
CA SER A 342 18.43 7.44 0.66
C SER A 342 19.23 6.68 -0.40
N LEU A 343 18.57 5.86 -1.21
CA LEU A 343 19.19 5.25 -2.39
C LEU A 343 19.83 6.29 -3.30
N VAL A 344 20.98 5.98 -3.88
CA VAL A 344 21.65 6.86 -4.84
C VAL A 344 20.89 6.98 -6.16
N ASN A 345 20.19 5.91 -6.57
CA ASN A 345 19.35 5.88 -7.78
C ASN A 345 18.25 4.82 -7.65
N ASN A 346 17.12 5.02 -8.33
CA ASN A 346 15.95 4.11 -8.26
C ASN A 346 16.08 2.83 -9.10
N GLN A 347 16.90 2.82 -10.14
CA GLN A 347 17.12 1.63 -10.96
C GLN A 347 18.16 0.73 -10.31
N VAL A 348 17.71 -0.30 -9.60
CA VAL A 348 18.54 -1.21 -8.82
C VAL A 348 18.75 -2.51 -9.59
N HIS A 349 19.99 -2.84 -9.94
CA HIS A 349 20.36 -3.99 -10.77
C HIS A 349 20.88 -5.19 -9.97
N ASP A 350 21.40 -4.97 -8.78
CA ASP A 350 21.85 -6.03 -7.88
C ASP A 350 21.65 -5.65 -6.42
N VAL A 351 21.39 -6.65 -5.60
CA VAL A 351 21.26 -6.52 -4.14
C VAL A 351 22.07 -7.65 -3.51
N ILE A 352 22.97 -7.31 -2.59
CA ILE A 352 23.67 -8.29 -1.77
C ILE A 352 23.63 -7.93 -0.29
N GLU A 353 23.77 -8.92 0.56
CA GLU A 353 24.04 -8.80 2.00
C GLU A 353 25.51 -9.12 2.22
N ASP A 354 26.22 -8.27 2.96
CA ASP A 354 27.59 -8.55 3.33
C ASP A 354 27.68 -9.39 4.61
N SER A 355 28.88 -9.83 4.97
CA SER A 355 29.13 -10.69 6.14
C SER A 355 28.79 -10.03 7.50
N GLU A 356 28.57 -8.71 7.53
CA GLU A 356 28.14 -7.95 8.72
C GLU A 356 26.61 -7.74 8.73
N GLY A 357 25.88 -8.20 7.70
CA GLY A 357 24.43 -8.06 7.58
C GLY A 357 23.98 -6.72 7.01
N ASP A 358 24.86 -5.96 6.39
CA ASP A 358 24.52 -4.71 5.72
C ASP A 358 24.15 -4.95 4.25
N LEU A 359 23.28 -4.09 3.71
CA LEU A 359 22.74 -4.21 2.38
C LEU A 359 23.48 -3.31 1.38
N TRP A 360 23.84 -3.88 0.24
CA TRP A 360 24.47 -3.16 -0.85
C TRP A 360 23.59 -3.20 -2.09
N PHE A 361 23.51 -2.08 -2.79
CA PHE A 361 22.66 -1.92 -3.98
C PHE A 361 23.48 -1.39 -5.14
N GLY A 362 23.61 -2.18 -6.18
CA GLY A 362 24.19 -1.76 -7.48
C GLY A 362 23.11 -1.09 -8.32
N THR A 363 23.36 0.15 -8.77
CA THR A 363 22.34 0.96 -9.47
C THR A 363 22.81 1.46 -10.81
N SER A 364 21.91 2.08 -11.58
CA SER A 364 22.23 2.78 -12.82
C SER A 364 23.10 4.03 -12.65
N ASN A 365 23.31 4.49 -11.42
CA ASN A 365 24.14 5.65 -11.15
C ASN A 365 24.77 5.56 -9.76
N GLY A 366 25.73 4.66 -9.59
CA GLY A 366 26.45 4.45 -8.35
C GLY A 366 25.99 3.26 -7.55
N ILE A 367 26.53 3.17 -6.32
CA ILE A 367 26.28 2.09 -5.36
C ILE A 367 25.80 2.70 -4.04
N SER A 368 24.82 2.09 -3.42
CA SER A 368 24.38 2.43 -2.06
C SER A 368 24.72 1.30 -1.09
N LEU A 369 25.18 1.68 0.09
CA LEU A 369 25.32 0.83 1.27
C LEU A 369 24.30 1.29 2.31
N TYR A 370 23.51 0.36 2.85
CA TYR A 370 22.62 0.58 3.97
C TYR A 370 23.08 -0.24 5.16
N SER A 371 23.45 0.43 6.25
CA SER A 371 23.80 -0.24 7.49
C SER A 371 22.55 -0.70 8.22
N SER A 372 22.38 -2.02 8.33
CA SER A 372 21.23 -2.63 9.01
C SER A 372 21.23 -2.35 10.52
N ALA A 373 22.40 -2.13 11.10
CA ALA A 373 22.57 -1.86 12.53
C ALA A 373 22.24 -0.40 12.90
N THR A 374 22.65 0.57 12.09
CA THR A 374 22.49 2.01 12.39
C THR A 374 21.34 2.66 11.62
N GLY A 375 20.93 2.06 10.49
CA GLY A 375 19.96 2.64 9.57
C GLY A 375 20.55 3.74 8.68
N GLU A 376 21.86 3.89 8.66
CA GLU A 376 22.55 4.93 7.87
C GLU A 376 22.82 4.48 6.44
N TRP A 377 22.82 5.46 5.52
CA TRP A 377 23.12 5.25 4.11
C TRP A 377 24.46 5.86 3.75
N HIS A 378 25.25 5.13 2.96
CA HIS A 378 26.44 5.62 2.31
C HIS A 378 26.31 5.42 0.78
N SER A 379 26.79 6.36 0.00
CA SER A 379 26.75 6.28 -1.46
C SER A 379 28.15 6.38 -2.04
N PHE A 380 28.41 5.56 -3.06
CA PHE A 380 29.66 5.57 -3.83
C PHE A 380 29.34 5.94 -5.27
N PHE A 381 30.20 6.73 -5.92
CA PHE A 381 30.04 7.20 -7.29
C PHE A 381 28.77 8.06 -7.50
N SER A 382 28.35 8.79 -6.50
CA SER A 382 27.19 9.65 -6.66
C SER A 382 27.56 10.90 -7.46
N THR A 383 26.58 11.49 -8.15
CA THR A 383 26.72 12.78 -8.83
C THR A 383 27.07 13.96 -7.90
N PHE A 384 27.09 13.72 -6.60
CA PHE A 384 27.57 14.69 -5.59
C PHE A 384 29.10 14.75 -5.48
N ASP A 385 29.82 13.76 -6.03
CA ASP A 385 31.29 13.71 -6.05
C ASP A 385 31.80 14.24 -7.39
N HIS A 386 32.01 15.54 -7.48
CA HIS A 386 32.38 16.28 -8.68
C HIS A 386 33.70 15.86 -9.37
N GLU A 387 34.46 14.91 -8.82
CA GLU A 387 35.75 14.48 -9.39
C GLU A 387 35.66 13.38 -10.44
N LEU A 388 34.44 12.83 -10.71
CA LEU A 388 34.25 11.65 -11.57
C LEU A 388 33.38 11.93 -12.81
N GLU A 389 33.43 13.11 -13.37
CA GLU A 389 32.50 13.64 -14.38
C GLU A 389 32.42 12.87 -15.74
N ASP A 390 33.27 11.87 -16.01
CA ASP A 390 33.39 11.30 -17.37
C ASP A 390 33.10 9.79 -17.49
N LYS A 391 32.57 9.09 -16.48
CA LYS A 391 32.31 7.64 -16.57
C LYS A 391 30.87 7.28 -16.22
N ASN A 392 30.27 6.40 -17.05
CA ASN A 392 29.01 5.75 -16.72
C ASN A 392 29.21 4.83 -15.49
N HIS A 393 28.53 5.14 -14.38
CA HIS A 393 28.61 4.41 -13.13
C HIS A 393 27.43 3.43 -12.95
N ILE A 394 27.14 2.64 -14.01
CA ILE A 394 26.10 1.60 -13.97
C ILE A 394 26.71 0.32 -13.42
N PHE A 395 26.27 -0.12 -12.25
CA PHE A 395 26.73 -1.33 -11.59
C PHE A 395 25.66 -2.44 -11.68
N LEU A 396 26.03 -3.54 -12.32
CA LEU A 396 25.13 -4.66 -12.62
C LEU A 396 25.25 -5.82 -11.64
N THR A 397 26.39 -5.91 -10.92
CA THR A 397 26.67 -7.00 -10.01
C THR A 397 27.63 -6.59 -8.90
N LEU A 398 27.42 -7.12 -7.70
CA LEU A 398 28.22 -6.93 -6.52
C LEU A 398 28.59 -8.28 -5.91
N CYS A 399 29.76 -8.38 -5.26
CA CYS A 399 30.20 -9.59 -4.59
C CYS A 399 31.15 -9.27 -3.44
N GLU A 400 30.86 -9.72 -2.22
CA GLU A 400 31.81 -9.66 -1.12
C GLU A 400 32.88 -10.74 -1.28
N ILE A 401 34.15 -10.35 -1.45
CA ILE A 401 35.27 -11.29 -1.61
C ILE A 401 35.94 -11.63 -0.27
N SER A 402 35.97 -10.68 0.64
CA SER A 402 36.40 -10.84 2.03
C SER A 402 35.62 -9.83 2.91
N PRO A 403 35.54 -10.05 4.25
CA PRO A 403 34.73 -9.19 5.10
C PRO A 403 35.02 -7.69 4.93
N GLY A 404 34.01 -6.97 4.45
CA GLY A 404 34.06 -5.53 4.15
C GLY A 404 34.74 -5.14 2.83
N ILE A 405 35.13 -6.10 1.98
CA ILE A 405 35.69 -5.81 0.65
C ILE A 405 34.71 -6.29 -0.43
N ILE A 406 34.14 -5.36 -1.16
CA ILE A 406 33.15 -5.62 -2.21
C ILE A 406 33.75 -5.41 -3.58
N LEU A 407 33.59 -6.38 -4.48
CA LEU A 407 33.80 -6.19 -5.92
C LEU A 407 32.50 -5.70 -6.56
N ALA A 408 32.61 -4.71 -7.41
CA ALA A 408 31.51 -4.13 -8.17
C ALA A 408 31.80 -4.18 -9.67
N GLY A 409 30.96 -4.87 -10.43
CA GLY A 409 31.05 -5.01 -11.89
C GLY A 409 29.97 -4.17 -12.59
N GLY A 410 30.33 -3.54 -13.69
CA GLY A 410 29.46 -2.58 -14.37
C GLY A 410 29.22 -2.83 -15.84
N PHE A 411 28.31 -2.04 -16.42
CA PHE A 411 27.93 -2.08 -17.87
C PHE A 411 28.95 -1.33 -18.70
N THR A 412 29.86 -0.82 -18.60
CA THR A 412 30.96 -0.13 -19.30
C THR A 412 31.97 0.43 -18.30
N SER A 413 31.66 0.27 -17.02
CA SER A 413 32.45 0.84 -15.95
C SER A 413 33.67 -0.01 -15.61
N GLY A 414 33.67 -1.31 -15.99
CA GLY A 414 34.70 -2.25 -15.62
C GLY A 414 34.49 -2.81 -14.20
N LEU A 415 35.61 -3.06 -13.49
CA LEU A 415 35.62 -3.68 -12.18
C LEU A 415 36.21 -2.71 -11.15
N TYR A 416 35.50 -2.58 -10.01
CA TYR A 416 35.94 -1.79 -8.87
C TYR A 416 35.98 -2.64 -7.61
N GLN A 417 36.90 -2.27 -6.71
CA GLN A 417 36.95 -2.76 -5.33
C GLN A 417 36.57 -1.64 -4.37
N ILE A 418 35.70 -1.94 -3.45
CA ILE A 418 35.26 -1.00 -2.42
C ILE A 418 35.68 -1.54 -1.07
N ASP A 419 36.40 -0.75 -0.29
CA ASP A 419 36.65 -1.01 1.13
C ASP A 419 35.59 -0.31 1.96
N LYS A 420 34.72 -1.11 2.59
CA LYS A 420 33.62 -0.63 3.45
C LYS A 420 34.12 0.20 4.64
N ARG A 421 35.25 -0.22 5.24
CA ARG A 421 35.75 0.41 6.48
C ARG A 421 36.47 1.72 6.18
N ALA A 422 37.24 1.75 5.11
CA ALA A 422 37.94 2.96 4.67
C ALA A 422 37.03 3.90 3.89
N LEU A 423 35.87 3.43 3.41
CA LEU A 423 34.97 4.11 2.46
C LEU A 423 35.71 4.56 1.19
N THR A 424 36.65 3.76 0.73
CA THR A 424 37.44 4.00 -0.47
C THR A 424 37.04 3.10 -1.62
N VAL A 425 37.30 3.58 -2.82
CA VAL A 425 37.02 2.89 -4.08
C VAL A 425 38.26 2.87 -4.94
N ASP A 426 38.66 1.68 -5.35
CA ASP A 426 39.80 1.48 -6.26
C ASP A 426 39.31 0.85 -7.57
N TYR A 427 39.67 1.48 -8.70
CA TYR A 427 39.49 0.87 -10.01
C TYR A 427 40.46 -0.28 -10.20
N ILE A 428 39.93 -1.47 -10.48
CA ILE A 428 40.73 -2.63 -10.76
C ILE A 428 40.81 -2.78 -12.28
N ALA A 429 41.95 -2.40 -12.85
CA ALA A 429 42.23 -2.74 -14.24
C ALA A 429 42.12 -4.26 -14.38
N SER A 430 41.39 -4.75 -15.36
CA SER A 430 41.14 -6.18 -15.60
C SER A 430 42.42 -7.00 -15.71
N SER A 431 43.54 -6.37 -16.01
CA SER A 431 44.89 -6.97 -16.05
C SER A 431 45.47 -7.33 -14.68
N LEU A 432 45.04 -6.70 -13.58
CA LEU A 432 45.57 -7.04 -12.25
C LEU A 432 44.93 -8.28 -11.62
N PHE A 433 43.64 -8.50 -11.86
CA PHE A 433 42.96 -9.72 -11.40
C PHE A 433 43.10 -10.89 -12.43
N PHE A 434 43.18 -10.56 -13.71
CA PHE A 434 43.22 -11.56 -14.78
C PHE A 434 44.42 -11.25 -15.65
N HIS A 435 45.60 -11.70 -15.29
CA HIS A 435 46.90 -11.54 -16.02
C HIS A 435 46.87 -12.04 -17.48
N LEU A 436 45.76 -11.84 -18.16
CA LEU A 436 45.57 -12.27 -19.53
C LEU A 436 45.45 -11.01 -20.40
N ASP A 437 46.28 -10.97 -21.42
CA ASP A 437 46.43 -9.93 -22.44
C ASP A 437 45.19 -9.72 -23.32
N LEU A 438 44.02 -9.71 -22.68
CA LEU A 438 42.75 -9.57 -23.34
C LEU A 438 42.22 -8.16 -23.11
N ARG A 439 41.56 -7.58 -24.13
CA ARG A 439 40.87 -6.30 -24.06
C ARG A 439 40.07 -6.23 -22.76
N PRO A 440 40.12 -5.11 -22.03
CA PRO A 440 39.39 -4.98 -20.79
C PRO A 440 37.92 -5.24 -21.08
N ASP A 441 37.39 -6.32 -20.49
CA ASP A 441 35.95 -6.58 -20.53
C ASP A 441 35.28 -5.54 -19.66
N GLN A 442 34.71 -4.51 -20.28
CA GLN A 442 34.07 -3.42 -19.58
C GLN A 442 32.64 -3.78 -19.14
N TYR A 443 32.11 -4.88 -19.69
CA TYR A 443 30.79 -5.38 -19.36
C TYR A 443 30.89 -6.61 -18.46
N ILE A 444 30.53 -6.46 -17.21
CA ILE A 444 30.50 -7.51 -16.21
C ILE A 444 29.07 -7.68 -15.73
N ARG A 445 28.46 -8.83 -15.99
CA ARG A 445 27.04 -9.07 -15.71
C ARG A 445 26.81 -9.81 -14.41
N ASP A 446 27.69 -10.75 -14.05
CA ASP A 446 27.58 -11.51 -12.81
C ASP A 446 28.98 -11.81 -12.23
N ILE A 447 29.11 -11.63 -10.91
CA ILE A 447 30.31 -11.98 -10.14
C ILE A 447 29.83 -12.84 -8.98
N ARG A 448 30.44 -14.02 -8.83
CA ARG A 448 30.12 -14.93 -7.71
C ARG A 448 31.38 -15.50 -7.08
N LYS A 449 31.29 -15.69 -5.77
CA LYS A 449 32.29 -16.42 -4.99
C LYS A 449 31.79 -17.86 -4.80
N ASP A 450 32.62 -18.86 -5.13
CA ASP A 450 32.27 -20.25 -4.87
C ASP A 450 32.62 -20.69 -3.45
N SER A 451 32.22 -21.90 -3.08
CA SER A 451 32.47 -22.50 -1.76
C SER A 451 33.95 -22.62 -1.40
N GLU A 452 34.84 -22.73 -2.38
CA GLU A 452 36.29 -22.75 -2.18
C GLU A 452 36.93 -21.37 -2.01
N GLY A 453 36.18 -20.32 -2.34
CA GLY A 453 36.58 -18.90 -2.27
C GLY A 453 37.13 -18.36 -3.57
N ASN A 454 36.98 -19.06 -4.70
CA ASN A 454 37.34 -18.55 -6.01
C ASN A 454 36.27 -17.53 -6.48
N ILE A 455 36.70 -16.50 -7.22
CA ILE A 455 35.84 -15.50 -7.79
C ILE A 455 35.58 -15.79 -9.26
N TRP A 456 34.33 -16.00 -9.60
CA TRP A 456 33.83 -16.20 -10.95
C TRP A 456 33.25 -14.93 -11.53
N SER A 457 33.60 -14.56 -12.73
CA SER A 457 33.11 -13.35 -13.40
C SER A 457 32.75 -13.66 -14.85
N GLY A 458 31.59 -13.20 -15.28
CA GLY A 458 31.04 -13.37 -16.61
C GLY A 458 30.35 -12.12 -17.14
N GLY A 459 30.37 -11.99 -18.46
CA GLY A 459 29.75 -10.89 -19.19
C GLY A 459 29.62 -11.22 -20.68
N PHE A 460 29.92 -10.27 -21.58
CA PHE A 460 29.84 -10.53 -23.03
C PHE A 460 30.85 -11.55 -23.51
N TYR A 461 32.06 -11.52 -22.96
CA TYR A 461 33.15 -12.37 -23.43
C TYR A 461 33.68 -13.23 -22.30
N ASN A 462 33.73 -14.53 -22.54
CA ASN A 462 34.38 -15.53 -21.72
C ASN A 462 34.02 -15.53 -20.22
N LEU A 463 33.97 -16.70 -19.64
CA LEU A 463 33.94 -16.91 -18.21
C LEU A 463 35.35 -16.84 -17.64
N LYS A 464 35.54 -16.18 -16.55
CA LYS A 464 36.82 -16.05 -15.84
C LYS A 464 36.65 -16.55 -14.41
N CYS A 465 37.69 -17.23 -13.91
CA CYS A 465 37.80 -17.66 -12.53
C CYS A 465 39.12 -17.15 -11.96
N PHE A 466 39.07 -16.53 -10.77
CA PHE A 466 40.25 -16.07 -10.05
C PHE A 466 40.31 -16.74 -8.67
N ASP A 467 41.41 -17.44 -8.42
CA ASP A 467 41.71 -18.06 -7.14
C ASP A 467 42.39 -17.04 -6.23
N LEU A 468 41.66 -16.59 -5.22
CA LEU A 468 42.13 -15.59 -4.23
C LEU A 468 43.35 -16.10 -3.43
N LYS A 469 43.48 -17.39 -3.20
CA LYS A 469 44.58 -17.97 -2.40
C LYS A 469 45.90 -18.02 -3.16
N SER A 470 45.84 -18.48 -4.42
CA SER A 470 47.04 -18.64 -5.25
C SER A 470 47.35 -17.41 -6.12
N GLY A 471 46.42 -16.48 -6.26
CA GLY A 471 46.52 -15.32 -7.17
C GLY A 471 46.47 -15.72 -8.66
N LYS A 472 46.07 -16.96 -9.01
CA LYS A 472 46.01 -17.44 -10.37
C LYS A 472 44.64 -17.21 -10.98
N SER A 473 44.63 -16.89 -12.27
CA SER A 473 43.40 -16.78 -13.05
C SER A 473 43.30 -17.86 -14.12
N ARG A 474 42.07 -18.26 -14.45
CA ARG A 474 41.74 -19.16 -15.53
C ARG A 474 40.66 -18.55 -16.41
N LEU A 475 40.85 -18.69 -17.73
CA LEU A 475 39.91 -18.25 -18.74
C LEU A 475 39.23 -19.45 -19.38
N TYR A 476 37.91 -19.43 -19.47
CA TYR A 476 37.09 -20.44 -20.14
C TYR A 476 36.58 -19.86 -21.47
N SER A 477 37.32 -20.09 -22.55
CA SER A 477 37.00 -19.56 -23.87
C SER A 477 35.80 -20.29 -24.47
N GLY A 478 34.92 -19.52 -25.15
CA GLY A 478 33.74 -20.06 -25.84
C GLY A 478 32.43 -19.95 -25.04
N LEU A 479 32.47 -19.68 -23.73
CA LEU A 479 31.30 -19.32 -22.95
C LEU A 479 31.13 -17.80 -22.99
N ASN A 480 30.19 -17.35 -23.81
CA ASN A 480 29.92 -15.91 -24.03
C ASN A 480 28.51 -15.52 -23.61
N SER A 481 28.27 -14.21 -23.51
CA SER A 481 26.97 -13.64 -23.17
C SER A 481 26.39 -14.21 -21.86
N ILE A 482 27.26 -14.33 -20.86
CA ILE A 482 26.93 -14.91 -19.56
C ILE A 482 25.99 -13.95 -18.83
N THR A 483 24.89 -14.48 -18.31
CA THR A 483 23.84 -13.74 -17.61
C THR A 483 23.79 -14.05 -16.11
N CYS A 484 24.10 -15.31 -15.74
CA CYS A 484 24.15 -15.73 -14.34
C CYS A 484 25.08 -16.94 -14.15
N ILE A 485 25.70 -17.01 -12.98
CA ILE A 485 26.65 -18.03 -12.56
C ILE A 485 26.18 -18.61 -11.24
N ARG A 486 26.07 -19.95 -11.13
CA ARG A 486 25.68 -20.60 -9.86
C ARG A 486 26.51 -21.87 -9.66
N GLU A 487 26.97 -22.06 -8.44
CA GLU A 487 27.62 -23.30 -8.04
C GLU A 487 26.58 -24.41 -7.97
N LYS A 488 26.86 -25.55 -8.61
CA LYS A 488 26.05 -26.75 -8.51
C LYS A 488 26.53 -27.61 -7.33
N ASP A 489 27.84 -27.83 -7.28
CA ASP A 489 28.52 -28.59 -6.25
C ASP A 489 30.00 -28.20 -6.24
N ASP A 490 30.83 -28.85 -5.39
CA ASP A 490 32.25 -28.56 -5.26
C ASP A 490 33.02 -28.75 -6.60
N SER A 491 32.51 -29.53 -7.54
CA SER A 491 33.15 -29.85 -8.81
C SER A 491 32.60 -29.09 -10.00
N SER A 492 31.40 -28.52 -9.91
CA SER A 492 30.65 -28.07 -11.09
C SER A 492 29.98 -26.73 -10.90
N MET A 493 29.81 -25.99 -12.01
CA MET A 493 29.08 -24.71 -12.08
C MET A 493 27.99 -24.78 -13.13
N TRP A 494 26.83 -24.25 -12.80
CA TRP A 494 25.79 -23.90 -13.76
C TRP A 494 26.06 -22.51 -14.34
N ILE A 495 26.11 -22.40 -15.65
CA ILE A 495 26.34 -21.15 -16.37
C ILE A 495 25.12 -20.87 -17.25
N GLY A 496 24.36 -19.86 -16.89
CA GLY A 496 23.27 -19.32 -17.69
C GLY A 496 23.79 -18.26 -18.65
N THR A 497 23.34 -18.34 -19.90
CA THR A 497 23.72 -17.39 -20.96
C THR A 497 22.47 -16.89 -21.71
N SER A 498 22.65 -15.96 -22.62
CA SER A 498 21.59 -15.55 -23.55
C SER A 498 21.24 -16.63 -24.60
N ALA A 499 22.07 -17.69 -24.72
CA ALA A 499 21.91 -18.74 -25.70
C ALA A 499 21.68 -20.14 -25.10
N GLY A 500 21.53 -20.26 -23.78
CA GLY A 500 21.23 -21.52 -23.12
C GLY A 500 21.96 -21.75 -21.82
N LEU A 501 21.78 -22.96 -21.29
CA LEU A 501 22.38 -23.46 -20.06
C LEU A 501 23.59 -24.32 -20.34
N TYR A 502 24.65 -24.14 -19.56
CA TYR A 502 25.84 -24.94 -19.60
C TYR A 502 26.20 -25.51 -18.24
N LEU A 503 26.69 -26.70 -18.20
CA LEU A 503 27.33 -27.32 -17.02
C LEU A 503 28.84 -27.34 -17.24
N LEU A 504 29.58 -26.68 -16.37
CA LEU A 504 31.03 -26.55 -16.39
C LEU A 504 31.65 -27.42 -15.27
N ASP A 505 32.63 -28.23 -15.60
CA ASP A 505 33.51 -28.90 -14.64
C ASP A 505 34.65 -27.94 -14.25
N LYS A 506 34.77 -27.62 -12.98
CA LYS A 506 35.75 -26.64 -12.45
C LYS A 506 37.20 -27.08 -12.63
N PHE A 507 37.47 -28.39 -12.54
CA PHE A 507 38.83 -28.94 -12.55
C PHE A 507 39.37 -29.10 -13.97
N SER A 508 38.60 -29.76 -14.84
CA SER A 508 39.01 -29.98 -16.21
C SER A 508 38.79 -28.76 -17.10
N GLY A 509 37.90 -27.86 -16.72
CA GLY A 509 37.49 -26.73 -17.54
C GLY A 509 36.63 -27.10 -18.74
N LYS A 510 36.19 -28.35 -18.82
CA LYS A 510 35.26 -28.79 -19.87
C LYS A 510 33.83 -28.38 -19.53
N TYR A 511 33.07 -28.01 -20.52
CA TYR A 511 31.66 -27.68 -20.35
C TYR A 511 30.80 -28.37 -21.41
N ARG A 512 29.54 -28.62 -21.07
CA ARG A 512 28.55 -29.17 -22.00
C ARG A 512 27.30 -28.29 -22.00
N SER A 513 26.66 -28.15 -23.15
CA SER A 513 25.34 -27.55 -23.29
C SER A 513 24.27 -28.48 -22.73
N ILE A 514 23.24 -27.91 -22.13
CA ILE A 514 22.00 -28.58 -21.72
C ILE A 514 20.92 -28.18 -22.72
N ASP A 515 20.45 -29.13 -23.52
CA ASP A 515 19.44 -28.87 -24.55
C ASP A 515 18.06 -28.72 -23.91
N MET A 516 17.66 -27.50 -23.72
CA MET A 516 16.35 -27.19 -23.13
C MET A 516 15.26 -27.17 -24.22
N PRO A 517 14.12 -27.84 -24.03
CA PRO A 517 13.04 -27.89 -25.02
C PRO A 517 12.15 -26.63 -24.94
N VAL A 518 12.72 -25.42 -25.09
CA VAL A 518 12.05 -24.12 -24.96
C VAL A 518 12.38 -23.21 -26.13
N GLU A 519 11.47 -22.29 -26.45
CA GLU A 519 11.65 -21.36 -27.57
C GLU A 519 12.72 -20.30 -27.28
N SER A 520 12.71 -19.72 -26.08
CA SER A 520 13.71 -18.74 -25.65
C SER A 520 14.67 -19.34 -24.66
N MET A 521 15.92 -19.37 -25.03
CA MET A 521 17.01 -19.92 -24.23
C MET A 521 17.73 -18.86 -23.37
N HIS A 522 17.28 -17.61 -23.37
CA HIS A 522 17.89 -16.57 -22.57
C HIS A 522 17.54 -16.76 -21.08
N ILE A 523 18.55 -17.04 -20.28
CA ILE A 523 18.41 -17.32 -18.84
C ILE A 523 18.67 -16.06 -18.04
N HIS A 524 17.79 -15.75 -17.09
CA HIS A 524 17.95 -14.65 -16.13
C HIS A 524 18.35 -15.10 -14.74
N ALA A 525 17.82 -16.24 -14.30
CA ALA A 525 18.01 -16.73 -12.95
C ALA A 525 18.16 -18.24 -12.89
N LEU A 526 18.98 -18.70 -11.96
CA LEU A 526 19.19 -20.12 -11.65
C LEU A 526 19.10 -20.31 -10.14
N TYR A 527 18.33 -21.30 -9.72
CA TYR A 527 18.26 -21.75 -8.33
C TYR A 527 18.19 -23.28 -8.29
N GLN A 528 19.08 -23.92 -7.56
CA GLN A 528 19.03 -25.37 -7.33
C GLN A 528 18.38 -25.65 -5.99
N GLY A 529 17.26 -26.38 -6.03
CA GLY A 529 16.56 -26.81 -4.83
C GLY A 529 17.27 -27.92 -4.07
N ASP A 530 16.91 -28.12 -2.81
CA ASP A 530 17.43 -29.23 -1.97
C ASP A 530 17.01 -30.61 -2.52
N ASP A 531 15.99 -30.65 -3.38
CA ASP A 531 15.53 -31.82 -4.12
C ASP A 531 16.38 -32.16 -5.34
N GLY A 532 17.43 -31.39 -5.60
CA GLY A 532 18.32 -31.53 -6.75
C GLY A 532 17.78 -30.94 -8.05
N VAL A 533 16.54 -30.49 -8.08
CA VAL A 533 15.93 -29.84 -9.26
C VAL A 533 16.52 -28.45 -9.47
N LEU A 534 16.89 -28.16 -10.71
CA LEU A 534 17.31 -26.81 -11.09
C LEU A 534 16.11 -26.02 -11.62
N TYR A 535 15.79 -24.92 -10.96
CA TYR A 535 14.77 -23.94 -11.35
C TYR A 535 15.44 -22.86 -12.20
N ILE A 536 14.94 -22.66 -13.41
CA ILE A 536 15.52 -21.79 -14.43
C ILE A 536 14.51 -20.70 -14.77
N GLY A 537 14.86 -19.47 -14.48
CA GLY A 537 14.08 -18.27 -14.88
C GLY A 537 14.56 -17.80 -16.26
N THR A 538 13.64 -17.71 -17.20
CA THR A 538 13.96 -17.36 -18.59
C THR A 538 13.40 -16.00 -18.99
N SER A 539 13.87 -15.47 -20.12
CA SER A 539 13.24 -14.36 -20.82
C SER A 539 12.33 -14.94 -21.92
N GLY A 540 11.02 -14.89 -21.69
CA GLY A 540 9.99 -15.29 -22.68
C GLY A 540 9.51 -16.74 -22.62
N SER A 541 10.21 -17.66 -21.93
CA SER A 541 9.80 -19.07 -21.81
C SER A 541 9.27 -19.43 -20.41
N GLY A 542 9.15 -18.47 -19.50
CA GLY A 542 8.64 -18.68 -18.14
C GLY A 542 9.63 -19.36 -17.21
N LEU A 543 9.11 -20.21 -16.31
CA LEU A 543 9.85 -21.00 -15.35
C LEU A 543 10.08 -22.41 -15.92
N VAL A 544 11.33 -22.82 -16.02
CA VAL A 544 11.72 -24.18 -16.46
C VAL A 544 12.33 -24.92 -15.28
N LEU A 545 11.85 -26.12 -15.02
CA LEU A 545 12.40 -27.05 -14.04
C LEU A 545 13.21 -28.10 -14.78
N TYR A 546 14.43 -28.35 -14.36
CA TYR A 546 15.29 -29.37 -14.89
C TYR A 546 15.73 -30.32 -13.79
N ASN A 547 15.40 -31.61 -13.95
CA ASN A 547 15.91 -32.67 -13.08
C ASN A 547 17.18 -33.26 -13.74
N PRO A 548 18.40 -33.01 -13.21
CA PRO A 548 19.64 -33.51 -13.83
C PRO A 548 19.83 -35.02 -13.76
N GLU A 549 19.18 -35.72 -12.81
CA GLU A 549 19.27 -37.16 -12.64
C GLU A 549 18.44 -37.90 -13.68
N GLU A 550 17.27 -37.36 -14.00
CA GLU A 550 16.35 -37.96 -14.97
C GLU A 550 16.50 -37.35 -16.38
N GLU A 551 17.30 -36.31 -16.52
CA GLU A 551 17.39 -35.43 -17.70
C GLU A 551 16.04 -34.95 -18.20
N ALA A 552 15.10 -34.73 -17.25
CA ALA A 552 13.73 -34.38 -17.53
C ALA A 552 13.46 -32.88 -17.32
N PHE A 553 12.56 -32.33 -18.15
CA PHE A 553 12.14 -30.93 -18.09
C PHE A 553 10.65 -30.77 -17.83
N ALA A 554 10.29 -29.74 -17.09
CA ALA A 554 8.92 -29.22 -16.99
C ALA A 554 8.93 -27.71 -17.22
N GLN A 555 7.98 -27.19 -17.97
CA GLN A 555 7.88 -25.76 -18.31
C GLN A 555 6.55 -25.18 -17.89
N TYR A 556 6.60 -24.01 -17.23
CA TYR A 556 5.46 -23.24 -16.77
C TYR A 556 5.52 -21.84 -17.36
N TYR A 557 4.48 -21.44 -18.08
CA TYR A 557 4.37 -20.16 -18.76
C TYR A 557 2.90 -19.65 -18.72
N THR A 558 2.66 -18.42 -19.09
CA THR A 558 1.37 -17.74 -18.91
C THR A 558 0.17 -18.49 -19.48
N ASP A 559 0.34 -19.27 -20.55
CA ASP A 559 -0.77 -19.97 -21.21
C ASP A 559 -1.09 -21.33 -20.58
N ASN A 560 -0.20 -21.91 -19.78
CA ASN A 560 -0.42 -23.21 -19.16
C ASN A 560 -0.55 -23.19 -17.63
N CYS A 561 -0.35 -22.04 -17.00
CA CYS A 561 -0.49 -21.87 -15.56
C CYS A 561 -0.85 -20.42 -15.20
N ALA A 562 -1.04 -20.14 -13.92
CA ALA A 562 -1.37 -18.81 -13.42
C ALA A 562 -0.14 -17.87 -13.28
N LEU A 563 0.90 -18.07 -14.05
CA LEU A 563 2.07 -17.20 -14.08
C LEU A 563 1.70 -15.86 -14.75
N ILE A 564 2.12 -14.71 -14.16
CA ILE A 564 1.78 -13.37 -14.66
C ILE A 564 2.71 -12.84 -15.75
N SER A 565 3.88 -13.47 -15.94
CA SER A 565 4.87 -13.09 -16.95
C SER A 565 5.74 -14.28 -17.31
N ASN A 566 6.14 -14.36 -18.57
CA ASN A 566 7.13 -15.32 -19.06
C ASN A 566 8.59 -14.85 -18.84
N ASN A 567 8.79 -13.66 -18.26
CA ASN A 567 10.10 -13.14 -17.89
C ASN A 567 10.32 -13.32 -16.37
N ILE A 568 11.12 -14.31 -15.97
CA ILE A 568 11.45 -14.60 -14.57
C ILE A 568 12.84 -14.06 -14.28
N TYR A 569 12.92 -13.03 -13.43
CA TYR A 569 14.14 -12.28 -13.19
C TYR A 569 14.97 -12.76 -12.00
N THR A 570 14.28 -13.25 -10.94
CA THR A 570 14.94 -13.75 -9.73
C THR A 570 14.15 -14.92 -9.18
N ILE A 571 14.83 -15.91 -8.63
CA ILE A 571 14.25 -17.07 -7.95
C ILE A 571 14.87 -17.14 -6.56
N LEU A 572 14.05 -16.96 -5.52
CA LEU A 572 14.50 -16.94 -4.12
C LEU A 572 13.76 -18.01 -3.31
N PRO A 573 14.50 -18.81 -2.52
CA PRO A 573 13.87 -19.79 -1.64
C PRO A 573 13.17 -19.11 -0.46
N LYS A 574 12.03 -19.66 -0.05
CA LYS A 574 11.35 -19.35 1.19
C LYS A 574 11.69 -20.40 2.26
N PRO A 575 11.63 -20.04 3.56
CA PRO A 575 11.88 -20.99 4.64
C PRO A 575 10.97 -22.22 4.67
N ASP A 576 9.76 -22.13 4.08
CA ASP A 576 8.77 -23.22 3.98
C ASP A 576 8.98 -24.15 2.79
N GLY A 577 10.02 -23.90 1.98
CA GLY A 577 10.36 -24.66 0.76
C GLY A 577 9.62 -24.22 -0.50
N ASP A 578 8.78 -23.18 -0.40
CA ASP A 578 8.21 -22.51 -1.56
C ASP A 578 9.23 -21.53 -2.17
N LEU A 579 8.95 -21.00 -3.35
CA LEU A 579 9.83 -20.07 -4.06
C LEU A 579 9.14 -18.74 -4.30
N LEU A 580 9.91 -17.67 -4.23
CA LEU A 580 9.50 -16.34 -4.66
C LEU A 580 10.16 -16.03 -6.00
N LEU A 581 9.35 -15.68 -7.00
CA LEU A 581 9.81 -15.30 -8.33
C LEU A 581 9.52 -13.82 -8.55
N SER A 582 10.52 -13.04 -8.95
CA SER A 582 10.28 -11.68 -9.41
C SER A 582 10.16 -11.63 -10.93
N THR A 583 9.29 -10.75 -11.43
CA THR A 583 8.98 -10.60 -12.86
C THR A 583 8.92 -9.12 -13.25
N GLU A 584 8.61 -8.83 -14.50
CA GLU A 584 8.34 -7.47 -14.96
C GLU A 584 6.94 -6.96 -14.56
N ASN A 585 6.03 -7.86 -14.16
CA ASN A 585 4.63 -7.53 -13.84
C ASN A 585 4.25 -7.79 -12.37
N GLY A 586 5.24 -8.05 -11.52
CA GLY A 586 5.00 -8.31 -10.11
C GLY A 586 5.82 -9.47 -9.55
N ILE A 587 5.34 -10.00 -8.44
CA ILE A 587 5.95 -11.09 -7.69
C ILE A 587 5.03 -12.31 -7.77
N VAL A 588 5.63 -13.49 -7.93
CA VAL A 588 4.92 -14.76 -7.93
C VAL A 588 5.41 -15.63 -6.79
N HIS A 589 4.51 -16.08 -5.95
CA HIS A 589 4.76 -17.13 -4.97
C HIS A 589 4.46 -18.47 -5.62
N PHE A 590 5.47 -19.26 -5.81
CA PHE A 590 5.38 -20.60 -6.42
C PHE A 590 5.58 -21.68 -5.36
N SER A 591 4.64 -22.60 -5.26
CA SER A 591 4.74 -23.78 -4.40
C SER A 591 5.09 -25.02 -5.24
N PRO A 592 6.34 -25.52 -5.20
CA PRO A 592 6.71 -26.73 -5.93
C PRO A 592 5.90 -27.96 -5.53
N ARG A 593 5.55 -28.07 -4.24
CA ARG A 593 4.76 -29.21 -3.70
C ARG A 593 3.35 -29.25 -4.22
N ARG A 594 2.71 -28.08 -4.43
CA ARG A 594 1.32 -27.94 -4.87
C ARG A 594 1.20 -27.63 -6.34
N MET A 595 2.31 -27.30 -7.00
CA MET A 595 2.39 -26.80 -8.37
C MET A 595 1.44 -25.60 -8.58
N SER A 596 1.38 -24.70 -7.58
CA SER A 596 0.49 -23.55 -7.56
C SER A 596 1.25 -22.23 -7.61
N PHE A 597 0.66 -21.25 -8.30
CA PHE A 597 1.20 -19.91 -8.49
C PHE A 597 0.24 -18.89 -7.90
N ASN A 598 0.69 -18.08 -6.95
CA ASN A 598 -0.05 -16.97 -6.37
C ASN A 598 0.68 -15.66 -6.71
N ASN A 599 -0.04 -14.72 -7.29
CA ASN A 599 0.51 -13.50 -7.84
C ASN A 599 0.30 -12.32 -6.90
N TRP A 600 1.28 -11.42 -6.85
CA TRP A 600 1.19 -10.14 -6.19
C TRP A 600 1.54 -9.04 -7.19
N THR A 601 0.54 -8.28 -7.58
CA THR A 601 0.62 -7.26 -8.61
C THR A 601 0.27 -5.87 -8.05
N ARG A 602 0.28 -4.86 -8.91
CA ARG A 602 -0.15 -3.51 -8.54
C ARG A 602 -1.60 -3.48 -8.06
N GLU A 603 -2.47 -4.32 -8.58
CA GLU A 603 -3.87 -4.40 -8.15
C GLU A 603 -4.01 -4.85 -6.69
N GLN A 604 -3.09 -5.70 -6.22
CA GLN A 604 -3.01 -6.13 -4.82
C GLN A 604 -2.08 -5.22 -3.97
N GLY A 605 -1.73 -4.03 -4.44
CA GLY A 605 -1.01 -3.04 -3.67
C GLY A 605 0.52 -3.10 -3.75
N LEU A 606 1.09 -3.86 -4.70
CA LEU A 606 2.53 -3.83 -4.96
C LEU A 606 2.91 -2.50 -5.63
N MET A 607 3.76 -1.71 -4.99
CA MET A 607 4.08 -0.34 -5.45
C MET A 607 4.99 -0.32 -6.68
N SER A 608 6.00 -1.18 -6.74
CA SER A 608 6.80 -1.39 -7.93
C SER A 608 6.63 -2.82 -8.42
N VAL A 609 6.37 -3.00 -9.69
CA VAL A 609 6.08 -4.31 -10.30
C VAL A 609 7.15 -4.75 -11.28
N CYS A 610 7.98 -3.82 -11.78
CA CYS A 610 9.02 -4.12 -12.77
C CYS A 610 10.36 -4.33 -12.06
N PHE A 611 10.68 -5.58 -11.77
CA PHE A 611 11.93 -5.97 -11.12
C PHE A 611 13.07 -6.10 -12.13
N ASN A 612 14.31 -6.23 -11.63
CA ASN A 612 15.49 -6.40 -12.47
C ASN A 612 16.10 -7.81 -12.31
N PRO A 613 16.66 -8.37 -13.39
CA PRO A 613 17.29 -9.69 -13.34
C PRO A 613 18.43 -9.76 -12.32
N GLY A 614 18.36 -10.73 -11.42
CA GLY A 614 19.37 -10.95 -10.39
C GLY A 614 19.27 -10.04 -9.16
N ALA A 615 18.41 -9.00 -9.20
CA ALA A 615 18.30 -8.01 -8.14
C ALA A 615 17.40 -8.49 -6.99
N GLY A 616 17.85 -9.45 -6.19
CA GLY A 616 17.05 -9.88 -5.06
C GLY A 616 17.74 -10.89 -4.16
N ILE A 617 17.45 -10.80 -2.85
CA ILE A 617 17.94 -11.70 -1.81
C ILE A 617 16.87 -12.01 -0.76
N LEU A 618 17.05 -13.10 -0.05
CA LEU A 618 16.48 -13.31 1.27
C LEU A 618 17.55 -12.92 2.29
N HIS A 619 17.34 -11.78 2.93
CA HIS A 619 18.24 -11.24 3.96
C HIS A 619 18.20 -12.10 5.23
N SER A 620 19.30 -12.16 5.97
CA SER A 620 19.47 -12.95 7.20
C SER A 620 18.43 -12.64 8.29
N SER A 621 17.86 -11.44 8.28
CA SER A 621 16.72 -11.07 9.16
C SER A 621 15.38 -11.71 8.78
N GLY A 622 15.33 -12.59 7.77
CA GLY A 622 14.10 -13.23 7.30
C GLY A 622 13.24 -12.31 6.42
N ARG A 623 13.82 -11.31 5.76
CA ARG A 623 13.12 -10.41 4.84
C ARG A 623 13.59 -10.60 3.40
N PHE A 624 12.66 -10.61 2.48
CA PHE A 624 12.99 -10.43 1.06
C PHE A 624 13.34 -8.97 0.78
N VAL A 625 14.38 -8.77 -0.03
CA VAL A 625 14.80 -7.46 -0.53
C VAL A 625 14.96 -7.57 -2.04
N LEU A 626 14.15 -6.85 -2.80
CA LEU A 626 14.07 -6.93 -4.26
C LEU A 626 14.33 -5.57 -4.89
N GLY A 627 15.28 -5.52 -5.82
CA GLY A 627 15.59 -4.34 -6.63
C GLY A 627 14.67 -4.26 -7.86
N SER A 628 14.22 -3.05 -8.14
CA SER A 628 13.32 -2.76 -9.26
C SER A 628 13.80 -1.56 -10.07
N ASN A 629 13.08 -1.21 -11.12
CA ASN A 629 13.30 0.03 -11.88
C ASN A 629 12.86 1.28 -11.10
N ASP A 630 12.17 1.11 -9.95
CA ASP A 630 11.65 2.21 -9.14
C ASP A 630 11.93 2.00 -7.65
N GLY A 631 13.18 1.68 -7.32
CA GLY A 631 13.65 1.50 -5.94
C GLY A 631 13.72 0.05 -5.49
N VAL A 632 13.70 -0.13 -4.19
CA VAL A 632 13.84 -1.41 -3.49
C VAL A 632 12.59 -1.73 -2.70
N ILE A 633 12.11 -2.96 -2.84
CA ILE A 633 10.99 -3.49 -2.08
C ILE A 633 11.49 -4.48 -1.04
N GLY A 634 11.07 -4.29 0.22
CA GLY A 634 11.40 -5.20 1.31
C GLY A 634 10.15 -5.65 2.08
N PHE A 635 10.01 -6.96 2.34
CA PHE A 635 8.90 -7.52 3.12
C PHE A 635 9.31 -8.81 3.83
N PRO A 636 8.63 -9.19 4.95
CA PRO A 636 8.93 -10.43 5.67
C PRO A 636 8.71 -11.66 4.81
N SER A 637 9.54 -12.70 4.98
CA SER A 637 9.43 -13.95 4.21
C SER A 637 8.18 -14.78 4.55
N ASP A 638 7.62 -14.58 5.74
CA ASP A 638 6.37 -15.18 6.21
C ASP A 638 5.11 -14.38 5.82
N MET A 639 5.29 -13.25 5.14
CA MET A 639 4.18 -12.45 4.66
C MET A 639 3.29 -13.27 3.71
N HIS A 640 2.01 -13.37 4.07
CA HIS A 640 1.04 -14.02 3.21
C HIS A 640 0.64 -13.07 2.07
N ILE A 641 0.91 -13.47 0.84
CA ILE A 641 0.35 -12.82 -0.34
C ILE A 641 -1.15 -13.16 -0.34
N PRO A 642 -2.05 -12.17 -0.30
CA PRO A 642 -3.48 -12.46 -0.27
C PRO A 642 -3.88 -13.27 -1.50
N VAL A 643 -4.42 -14.45 -1.26
CA VAL A 643 -5.11 -15.20 -2.30
C VAL A 643 -6.40 -14.42 -2.58
N PRO A 644 -6.74 -14.12 -3.85
CA PRO A 644 -8.02 -13.52 -4.17
C PRO A 644 -9.13 -14.39 -3.58
N THR A 645 -9.86 -13.86 -2.61
CA THR A 645 -11.10 -14.50 -2.17
C THR A 645 -12.08 -14.42 -3.32
N PHE A 646 -12.67 -15.54 -3.69
CA PHE A 646 -13.73 -15.55 -4.70
C PHE A 646 -14.89 -14.70 -4.19
N SER A 647 -14.97 -13.46 -4.64
CA SER A 647 -16.18 -12.68 -4.48
C SER A 647 -17.25 -13.27 -5.39
N PRO A 648 -18.49 -13.41 -4.92
CA PRO A 648 -19.58 -13.86 -5.78
C PRO A 648 -19.64 -12.93 -7.00
N MET A 649 -19.73 -13.54 -8.18
CA MET A 649 -19.84 -12.77 -9.43
C MET A 649 -21.20 -12.08 -9.44
N LEU A 650 -21.22 -10.75 -9.42
CA LEU A 650 -22.43 -9.94 -9.53
C LEU A 650 -22.52 -9.38 -10.96
N LEU A 651 -23.64 -9.61 -11.60
CA LEU A 651 -23.98 -8.89 -12.82
C LEU A 651 -24.34 -7.45 -12.43
N SER A 652 -23.41 -6.52 -12.67
CA SER A 652 -23.62 -5.11 -12.34
C SER A 652 -24.41 -4.36 -13.39
N ASP A 653 -24.22 -4.72 -14.69
CA ASP A 653 -24.83 -4.05 -15.82
C ASP A 653 -25.08 -5.04 -16.97
N LEU A 654 -26.24 -4.96 -17.58
CA LEU A 654 -26.58 -5.66 -18.80
C LEU A 654 -26.84 -4.62 -19.92
N ASN A 655 -26.01 -4.64 -20.95
CA ASN A 655 -26.19 -3.79 -22.12
C ASN A 655 -26.57 -4.65 -23.31
N ILE A 656 -27.68 -4.31 -23.99
CA ILE A 656 -28.04 -4.89 -25.26
C ILE A 656 -27.85 -3.82 -26.34
N SER A 657 -26.99 -4.10 -27.33
CA SER A 657 -26.64 -3.14 -28.40
C SER A 657 -26.18 -1.78 -27.85
N TYR A 658 -25.33 -1.80 -26.80
CA TYR A 658 -24.83 -0.62 -26.09
C TYR A 658 -25.88 0.22 -25.33
N GLN A 659 -27.09 -0.32 -25.17
CA GLN A 659 -28.12 0.32 -24.34
C GLN A 659 -28.27 -0.46 -23.02
N PRO A 660 -28.29 0.23 -21.88
CA PRO A 660 -28.51 -0.44 -20.59
C PRO A 660 -29.93 -1.01 -20.54
N VAL A 661 -30.05 -2.23 -20.04
CA VAL A 661 -31.34 -2.88 -19.79
C VAL A 661 -31.58 -2.86 -18.29
N TYR A 662 -32.63 -2.17 -17.87
CA TYR A 662 -33.04 -2.00 -16.49
C TYR A 662 -34.13 -3.00 -16.11
#